data_754d8f8bd753140d1ef6c7d0e897d003
#
_entry.id   754d8f8bd753140d1ef6c7d0e897d003
#
_cell.length_a   1.000
_cell.length_b   1.000
_cell.length_c   1.000
_cell.angle_alpha   90.00
_cell.angle_beta   90.00
_cell.angle_gamma   90.00
#
_symmetry.space_group_name_H-M   'P 1'
#
loop_
_entity.id
_entity.type
_entity.pdbx_description
1 polymer ?
#
loop_
_entity_poly.entity_id
_entity_poly.type
_entity_poly.pdbx_seq_one_letter_code
_entity_poly.pdbx_strand_id
1 'polypeptide(L)'
;MLWRKLPGSKSAGRVQSVALRLICDRENEIEKFKPEEYWTVDVDLITKTQALIRSHLITLDGKKLEKFDINTEAKAMDAKAKIEAQEFHVSNVERKKANRYPAPPFTTSTLQQEAARKLRFSAKKTMQVAQKLYEDGFITYMRTDAVNLSQEAIAACREVIVRYFGEAYLPKTAKEYKTKSKNAQEAHEAIRPAHVSDTPKKLEVKLDSDAHKLYELIWKRTVACQMNPAVLDKVVIDSTSADEKIILRATGQVIDFDGFLKLYQESKDDSDDDDENRILPNVENGENVSKGDIIPEQHFTTPPPRFTEASLVKKLEELGIGRPSTYASIIAVLQERKYVRVEKLRFIPEDRGRIVTVFLENFFKKYVEYDFTAQLEEYLDDVSAGEMEWKKLLGGFWVKFIKNIDAVKPLQISEVIEKIDEVLSYHLFPPREDGSDPRVCPECGKGRLSVKLGKFGAFLGCSNYPECKYTKPLTDVKEEEMKDTPRPANPEDKVLGEMNSLKVYLKKGPYGYYVQLGEDATATTEKPKRSSLPKFLKPEDVTLEQASTLLSLPKQLGNGIEVNIGKFGQYLKQGGKSKSLTGNDNIFNITLERAEEILKGVAERPAGKILGQHPKDKADITLNSGRYGPYLKWGRNNYAIPKEYRDKELTLDDALKIISAKK
;
A
#
# COMPACT_ATOMS: atom_id res chain seq x y z
N MET A 1 -15.93 18.21 0.24
CA MET A 1 -14.99 19.34 0.23
C MET A 1 -13.75 19.01 -0.62
N LEU A 2 -13.03 17.92 -0.36
CA LEU A 2 -11.77 17.57 -1.02
C LEU A 2 -11.81 17.67 -2.56
N TRP A 3 -12.70 16.95 -3.23
CA TRP A 3 -12.80 16.94 -4.70
C TRP A 3 -13.36 18.24 -5.33
N ARG A 4 -13.92 19.15 -4.53
CA ARG A 4 -14.28 20.51 -5.00
C ARG A 4 -13.06 21.42 -5.08
N LYS A 5 -12.06 21.19 -4.23
CA LYS A 5 -10.83 21.98 -4.16
C LYS A 5 -9.65 21.32 -4.87
N LEU A 6 -9.66 19.97 -4.92
CA LEU A 6 -8.64 19.14 -5.58
C LEU A 6 -9.32 18.17 -6.56
N PRO A 7 -9.65 18.59 -7.79
CA PRO A 7 -10.11 17.70 -8.85
C PRO A 7 -9.13 16.52 -9.04
N GLY A 8 -9.67 15.32 -9.23
CA GLY A 8 -8.86 14.09 -9.35
C GLY A 8 -8.55 13.39 -8.04
N SER A 9 -8.67 14.05 -6.87
CA SER A 9 -8.62 13.38 -5.57
C SER A 9 -9.87 12.52 -5.36
N LYS A 10 -9.76 11.45 -4.54
CA LYS A 10 -10.90 10.52 -4.36
C LYS A 10 -11.56 10.66 -3.00
N SER A 11 -10.84 10.48 -1.90
CA SER A 11 -11.37 10.66 -0.55
C SER A 11 -10.26 10.91 0.47
N ALA A 12 -10.66 11.47 1.59
CA ALA A 12 -9.92 11.48 2.82
C ALA A 12 -10.74 10.72 3.89
N GLY A 13 -10.09 9.83 4.62
CA GLY A 13 -10.66 9.11 5.74
C GLY A 13 -9.81 9.32 6.97
N ARG A 14 -10.39 9.29 8.17
CA ARG A 14 -9.71 9.60 9.42
C ARG A 14 -8.37 8.86 9.58
N VAL A 15 -8.38 7.54 9.60
CA VAL A 15 -7.16 6.73 9.76
C VAL A 15 -6.38 6.60 8.44
N GLN A 16 -7.07 6.50 7.30
CA GLN A 16 -6.48 6.45 5.99
C GLN A 16 -5.56 7.65 5.69
N SER A 17 -6.01 8.86 6.05
CA SER A 17 -5.23 10.08 5.77
C SER A 17 -3.99 10.16 6.65
N VAL A 18 -4.06 9.67 7.87
CA VAL A 18 -2.93 9.61 8.79
C VAL A 18 -1.92 8.54 8.35
N ALA A 19 -2.37 7.37 7.91
CA ALA A 19 -1.49 6.35 7.35
C ALA A 19 -0.78 6.86 6.07
N LEU A 20 -1.48 7.61 5.22
CA LEU A 20 -0.87 8.27 4.05
C LEU A 20 0.18 9.30 4.47
N ARG A 21 -0.12 10.11 5.50
CA ARG A 21 0.81 11.09 6.04
C ARG A 21 2.09 10.45 6.55
N LEU A 22 2.01 9.34 7.31
CA LEU A 22 3.20 8.59 7.75
C LEU A 22 4.12 8.21 6.59
N ILE A 23 3.53 7.74 5.47
CA ILE A 23 4.31 7.37 4.29
C ILE A 23 4.91 8.61 3.62
N CYS A 24 4.17 9.73 3.53
CA CYS A 24 4.67 10.97 2.95
C CYS A 24 5.77 11.61 3.82
N ASP A 25 5.59 11.63 5.15
CA ASP A 25 6.59 12.16 6.09
C ASP A 25 7.90 11.37 5.98
N ARG A 26 7.83 10.03 5.91
CA ARG A 26 8.99 9.17 5.70
C ARG A 26 9.69 9.45 4.38
N GLU A 27 8.96 9.67 3.31
CA GLU A 27 9.56 10.00 2.01
C GLU A 27 10.22 11.38 2.03
N ASN A 28 9.61 12.36 2.71
CA ASN A 28 10.22 13.68 2.93
C ASN A 28 11.51 13.59 3.76
N GLU A 29 11.57 12.69 4.77
CA GLU A 29 12.80 12.39 5.52
C GLU A 29 13.89 11.84 4.59
N ILE A 30 13.53 10.90 3.71
CA ILE A 30 14.47 10.28 2.75
C ILE A 30 14.98 11.31 1.73
N GLU A 31 14.10 12.13 1.17
CA GLU A 31 14.46 13.13 0.16
C GLU A 31 15.38 14.24 0.72
N LYS A 32 15.22 14.58 1.99
CA LYS A 32 16.05 15.60 2.67
C LYS A 32 17.30 15.04 3.32
N PHE A 33 17.43 13.72 3.34
CA PHE A 33 18.55 13.06 4.00
C PHE A 33 19.86 13.37 3.25
N LYS A 34 20.88 13.70 4.03
CA LYS A 34 22.24 13.92 3.54
C LYS A 34 23.12 12.83 4.13
N PRO A 35 23.71 11.95 3.30
CA PRO A 35 24.66 10.96 3.79
C PRO A 35 25.86 11.63 4.45
N GLU A 36 26.22 11.15 5.63
CA GLU A 36 27.42 11.55 6.35
C GLU A 36 28.42 10.40 6.31
N GLU A 37 29.67 10.73 5.95
CA GLU A 37 30.78 9.79 5.87
C GLU A 37 31.29 9.44 7.27
N TYR A 38 31.54 8.18 7.50
CA TYR A 38 32.27 7.66 8.67
C TYR A 38 33.06 6.41 8.29
N TRP A 39 34.04 6.10 9.08
CA TRP A 39 34.93 4.95 8.88
C TRP A 39 34.93 4.05 10.09
N THR A 40 35.06 2.75 9.86
CA THR A 40 35.40 1.75 10.87
C THR A 40 36.79 1.18 10.56
N VAL A 41 37.45 0.70 11.60
CA VAL A 41 38.73 0.01 11.43
C VAL A 41 38.60 -1.35 12.11
N ASP A 42 38.59 -2.40 11.29
CA ASP A 42 38.59 -3.77 11.74
C ASP A 42 39.99 -4.31 11.74
N VAL A 43 40.28 -5.19 12.69
CA VAL A 43 41.59 -5.83 12.85
C VAL A 43 41.39 -7.31 13.03
N ASP A 44 42.02 -8.08 12.18
CA ASP A 44 42.13 -9.52 12.32
C ASP A 44 43.27 -9.85 13.33
N LEU A 45 42.90 -10.36 14.48
CA LEU A 45 43.86 -10.83 15.51
C LEU A 45 43.98 -12.36 15.44
N ILE A 46 45.21 -12.84 15.54
CA ILE A 46 45.54 -14.26 15.46
C ILE A 46 46.01 -14.72 16.85
N THR A 47 45.31 -15.72 17.41
CA THR A 47 45.62 -16.30 18.70
C THR A 47 46.85 -17.23 18.62
N LYS A 48 47.37 -17.68 19.78
CA LYS A 48 48.42 -18.69 19.85
C LYS A 48 48.04 -20.00 19.17
N THR A 49 46.74 -20.33 19.13
CA THR A 49 46.20 -21.53 18.48
C THR A 49 45.93 -21.33 16.98
N GLN A 50 46.40 -20.22 16.39
CA GLN A 50 46.15 -19.83 14.98
C GLN A 50 44.68 -19.61 14.67
N ALA A 51 43.84 -19.33 15.64
CA ALA A 51 42.44 -18.96 15.44
C ALA A 51 42.31 -17.43 15.17
N LEU A 52 41.42 -17.06 14.26
CA LEU A 52 41.19 -15.69 13.86
C LEU A 52 40.11 -15.05 14.74
N ILE A 53 40.36 -13.83 15.21
CA ILE A 53 39.41 -12.95 15.93
C ILE A 53 39.33 -11.64 15.18
N ARG A 54 38.22 -11.39 14.44
CA ARG A 54 37.97 -10.08 13.86
C ARG A 54 37.43 -9.14 14.92
N SER A 55 38.14 -8.05 15.17
CA SER A 55 37.89 -7.09 16.24
C SER A 55 37.72 -5.71 15.67
N HIS A 56 36.79 -4.90 16.22
CA HIS A 56 36.53 -3.52 15.86
C HIS A 56 37.30 -2.57 16.76
N LEU A 57 37.87 -1.51 16.22
CA LEU A 57 38.47 -0.43 16.98
C LEU A 57 37.41 0.34 17.78
N ILE A 58 37.49 0.32 19.10
CA ILE A 58 36.54 1.02 19.98
C ILE A 58 37.17 2.15 20.81
N THR A 59 38.49 2.15 20.98
CA THR A 59 39.25 3.18 21.71
C THR A 59 40.54 3.51 20.95
N LEU A 60 40.82 4.78 20.76
CA LEU A 60 42.02 5.28 20.12
C LEU A 60 42.59 6.45 20.96
N ASP A 61 43.90 6.47 21.18
CA ASP A 61 44.58 7.47 22.00
C ASP A 61 43.97 7.62 23.41
N GLY A 62 43.47 6.52 23.99
CA GLY A 62 42.81 6.52 25.30
C GLY A 62 41.37 7.06 25.30
N LYS A 63 40.85 7.52 24.16
CA LYS A 63 39.49 8.03 24.03
C LYS A 63 38.58 6.99 23.38
N LYS A 64 37.43 6.68 24.00
CA LYS A 64 36.38 5.86 23.38
C LYS A 64 35.85 6.57 22.15
N LEU A 65 35.80 5.84 21.04
CA LEU A 65 35.32 6.35 19.75
C LEU A 65 33.80 6.36 19.66
N GLU A 66 33.27 7.47 19.15
CA GLU A 66 31.90 7.60 18.70
C GLU A 66 31.84 7.42 17.18
N LYS A 67 30.67 7.15 16.63
CA LYS A 67 30.46 6.78 15.23
C LYS A 67 31.15 7.72 14.21
N PHE A 68 31.18 9.03 14.47
CA PHE A 68 31.70 10.04 13.55
C PHE A 68 33.09 10.58 13.94
N ASP A 69 33.78 10.02 14.94
CA ASP A 69 35.13 10.45 15.31
C ASP A 69 36.12 10.20 14.18
N ILE A 70 35.99 9.09 13.47
CA ILE A 70 36.71 8.76 12.23
C ILE A 70 35.81 9.08 11.04
N ASN A 71 35.86 10.29 10.55
CA ASN A 71 34.99 10.81 9.50
C ASN A 71 35.72 11.17 8.20
N THR A 72 36.95 10.76 8.04
CA THR A 72 37.75 10.92 6.81
C THR A 72 38.73 9.77 6.64
N GLU A 73 39.09 9.46 5.40
CA GLU A 73 40.12 8.47 5.06
C GLU A 73 41.44 8.72 5.79
N ALA A 74 41.87 9.98 5.85
CA ALA A 74 43.11 10.36 6.53
C ALA A 74 43.15 9.94 8.01
N LYS A 75 42.03 10.12 8.74
CA LYS A 75 41.92 9.65 10.13
C LYS A 75 41.90 8.15 10.25
N ALA A 76 41.27 7.45 9.29
CA ALA A 76 41.24 5.99 9.27
C ALA A 76 42.64 5.41 9.02
N MET A 77 43.40 6.03 8.12
CA MET A 77 44.80 5.64 7.85
C MET A 77 45.74 5.99 9.01
N ASP A 78 45.53 7.09 9.71
CA ASP A 78 46.28 7.41 10.95
C ASP A 78 45.98 6.37 12.05
N ALA A 79 44.70 6.00 12.22
CA ALA A 79 44.33 4.93 13.14
C ALA A 79 44.99 3.61 12.78
N LYS A 80 44.98 3.22 11.47
CA LYS A 80 45.68 2.03 10.98
C LYS A 80 47.16 2.06 11.32
N ALA A 81 47.86 3.14 11.01
CA ALA A 81 49.28 3.30 11.29
C ALA A 81 49.60 3.15 12.79
N LYS A 82 48.77 3.75 13.65
CA LYS A 82 48.89 3.62 15.11
C LYS A 82 48.71 2.17 15.59
N ILE A 83 47.74 1.44 15.01
CA ILE A 83 47.49 0.06 15.32
C ILE A 83 48.67 -0.82 14.82
N GLU A 84 49.20 -0.54 13.62
CA GLU A 84 50.36 -1.24 13.07
C GLU A 84 51.61 -1.12 13.97
N ALA A 85 51.80 -0.01 14.63
CA ALA A 85 52.93 0.27 15.49
C ALA A 85 52.89 -0.42 16.89
N GLN A 86 51.75 -0.95 17.29
CA GLN A 86 51.53 -1.54 18.63
C GLN A 86 51.44 -3.05 18.62
N GLU A 87 51.78 -3.71 19.74
CA GLU A 87 51.45 -5.08 20.01
C GLU A 87 50.23 -5.19 20.91
N PHE A 88 49.48 -6.28 20.79
CA PHE A 88 48.20 -6.47 21.48
C PHE A 88 48.21 -7.73 22.36
N HIS A 89 47.53 -7.61 23.48
CA HIS A 89 47.18 -8.73 24.32
C HIS A 89 45.71 -8.72 24.71
N VAL A 90 45.13 -9.85 24.97
CA VAL A 90 43.75 -9.96 25.48
C VAL A 90 43.71 -9.38 26.89
N SER A 91 43.04 -8.24 27.04
CA SER A 91 42.93 -7.56 28.33
C SER A 91 41.70 -8.00 29.13
N ASN A 92 40.64 -8.39 28.45
CA ASN A 92 39.38 -8.79 29.09
C ASN A 92 38.63 -9.82 28.27
N VAL A 93 38.14 -10.86 28.93
CA VAL A 93 37.20 -11.83 28.34
C VAL A 93 35.97 -11.91 29.22
N GLU A 94 34.87 -11.32 28.74
CA GLU A 94 33.58 -11.37 29.44
C GLU A 94 32.70 -12.43 28.78
N ARG A 95 32.20 -13.36 29.59
CA ARG A 95 31.21 -14.36 29.18
C ARG A 95 29.95 -14.17 29.98
N LYS A 96 28.83 -14.01 29.28
CA LYS A 96 27.53 -13.76 29.92
C LYS A 96 26.41 -14.56 29.28
N LYS A 97 25.76 -15.38 30.09
CA LYS A 97 24.56 -16.07 29.65
C LYS A 97 23.39 -15.07 29.54
N ALA A 98 22.75 -15.01 28.38
CA ALA A 98 21.58 -14.18 28.12
C ALA A 98 20.39 -15.05 27.69
N ASN A 99 19.24 -14.84 28.30
CA ASN A 99 18.03 -15.52 27.92
C ASN A 99 17.30 -14.73 26.85
N ARG A 100 16.93 -15.38 25.74
CA ARG A 100 16.03 -14.86 24.73
C ARG A 100 14.66 -15.52 24.92
N TYR A 101 13.67 -14.68 25.22
CA TYR A 101 12.32 -15.16 25.50
C TYR A 101 11.48 -15.23 24.23
N PRO A 102 10.55 -16.21 24.14
CA PRO A 102 9.60 -16.25 23.03
C PRO A 102 8.62 -15.08 23.11
N ALA A 103 8.23 -14.61 21.95
CA ALA A 103 7.22 -13.56 21.83
C ALA A 103 5.80 -14.11 22.13
N PRO A 104 4.85 -13.25 22.51
CA PRO A 104 3.45 -13.62 22.77
C PRO A 104 2.79 -14.29 21.56
N PRO A 105 1.69 -15.01 21.75
CA PRO A 105 0.87 -15.48 20.64
C PRO A 105 0.37 -14.31 19.78
N PHE A 106 -0.10 -14.61 18.57
CA PHE A 106 -0.46 -13.57 17.62
C PHE A 106 -1.68 -12.75 18.01
N THR A 107 -1.54 -11.43 17.86
CA THR A 107 -2.64 -10.50 17.61
C THR A 107 -2.88 -10.36 16.11
N THR A 108 -3.93 -9.68 15.69
CA THR A 108 -4.15 -9.34 14.27
C THR A 108 -2.96 -8.59 13.66
N SER A 109 -2.43 -7.61 14.38
CA SER A 109 -1.28 -6.81 13.93
C SER A 109 -0.03 -7.65 13.75
N THR A 110 0.36 -8.42 14.78
CA THR A 110 1.58 -9.22 14.73
C THR A 110 1.47 -10.37 13.72
N LEU A 111 0.27 -10.93 13.49
CA LEU A 111 0.03 -11.92 12.45
C LEU A 111 0.23 -11.31 11.05
N GLN A 112 -0.32 -10.11 10.80
CA GLN A 112 -0.14 -9.41 9.53
C GLN A 112 1.35 -9.10 9.27
N GLN A 113 2.08 -8.66 10.29
CA GLN A 113 3.51 -8.37 10.20
C GLN A 113 4.32 -9.62 9.83
N GLU A 114 4.14 -10.71 10.55
CA GLU A 114 4.91 -11.95 10.31
C GLU A 114 4.49 -12.64 9.00
N ALA A 115 3.21 -12.62 8.64
CA ALA A 115 2.76 -13.15 7.36
C ALA A 115 3.33 -12.33 6.18
N ALA A 116 3.45 -11.01 6.31
CA ALA A 116 4.08 -10.17 5.29
C ALA A 116 5.58 -10.50 5.14
N ARG A 117 6.30 -10.70 6.26
CA ARG A 117 7.73 -11.00 6.25
C ARG A 117 8.03 -12.41 5.75
N LYS A 118 7.37 -13.43 6.31
CA LYS A 118 7.67 -14.86 6.06
C LYS A 118 6.97 -15.42 4.83
N LEU A 119 5.70 -15.05 4.61
CA LEU A 119 4.87 -15.65 3.57
C LEU A 119 4.70 -14.72 2.37
N ARG A 120 5.16 -13.47 2.46
CA ARG A 120 4.92 -12.42 1.44
C ARG A 120 3.43 -12.18 1.18
N PHE A 121 2.59 -12.39 2.20
CA PHE A 121 1.17 -12.10 2.13
C PHE A 121 0.91 -10.63 2.44
N SER A 122 0.10 -9.97 1.63
CA SER A 122 -0.42 -8.65 2.00
C SER A 122 -1.33 -8.76 3.21
N ALA A 123 -1.49 -7.67 3.96
CA ALA A 123 -2.42 -7.62 5.10
C ALA A 123 -3.84 -8.04 4.70
N LYS A 124 -4.30 -7.63 3.51
CA LYS A 124 -5.60 -8.05 2.94
C LYS A 124 -5.66 -9.55 2.72
N LYS A 125 -4.64 -10.14 2.08
CA LYS A 125 -4.56 -11.59 1.84
C LYS A 125 -4.50 -12.36 3.15
N THR A 126 -3.69 -11.93 4.10
CA THR A 126 -3.57 -12.52 5.44
C THR A 126 -4.93 -12.61 6.10
N MET A 127 -5.69 -11.50 6.12
CA MET A 127 -7.01 -11.48 6.74
C MET A 127 -8.05 -12.32 6.01
N GLN A 128 -7.99 -12.40 4.69
CA GLN A 128 -8.89 -13.28 3.91
C GLN A 128 -8.63 -14.76 4.22
N VAL A 129 -7.37 -15.18 4.28
CA VAL A 129 -6.98 -16.57 4.60
C VAL A 129 -7.29 -16.88 6.06
N ALA A 130 -6.99 -15.96 6.99
CA ALA A 130 -7.31 -16.13 8.41
C ALA A 130 -8.81 -16.23 8.66
N GLN A 131 -9.63 -15.45 7.95
CA GLN A 131 -11.09 -15.53 8.04
C GLN A 131 -11.60 -16.91 7.61
N LYS A 132 -11.08 -17.44 6.49
CA LYS A 132 -11.42 -18.79 6.04
C LYS A 132 -11.04 -19.85 7.08
N LEU A 133 -9.81 -19.79 7.62
CA LEU A 133 -9.36 -20.70 8.67
C LEU A 133 -10.26 -20.63 9.93
N TYR A 134 -10.74 -19.45 10.31
CA TYR A 134 -11.66 -19.27 11.41
C TYR A 134 -13.06 -19.86 11.12
N GLU A 135 -13.61 -19.53 9.94
CA GLU A 135 -14.94 -20.04 9.51
C GLU A 135 -14.96 -21.56 9.39
N ASP A 136 -13.84 -22.16 8.97
CA ASP A 136 -13.65 -23.61 8.87
C ASP A 136 -13.28 -24.26 10.23
N GLY A 137 -13.18 -23.48 11.31
CA GLY A 137 -12.95 -23.96 12.68
C GLY A 137 -11.50 -24.37 13.00
N PHE A 138 -10.51 -23.94 12.22
CA PHE A 138 -9.12 -24.28 12.45
C PHE A 138 -8.39 -23.34 13.43
N ILE A 139 -8.81 -22.07 13.52
CA ILE A 139 -8.21 -21.08 14.42
C ILE A 139 -9.25 -20.32 15.21
N THR A 140 -8.85 -19.66 16.29
CA THR A 140 -9.68 -18.67 17.04
C THR A 140 -9.95 -17.43 16.19
N TYR A 141 -10.80 -16.54 16.67
CA TYR A 141 -11.18 -15.33 15.95
C TYR A 141 -9.96 -14.46 15.60
N MET A 142 -9.82 -14.12 14.32
CA MET A 142 -8.63 -13.47 13.77
C MET A 142 -8.57 -11.95 13.99
N ARG A 143 -9.61 -11.32 14.51
CA ARG A 143 -9.61 -9.86 14.79
C ARG A 143 -9.54 -9.64 16.28
N THR A 144 -8.34 -9.65 16.83
CA THR A 144 -8.07 -9.48 18.25
C THR A 144 -6.75 -8.74 18.47
N ASP A 145 -6.70 -7.97 19.53
CA ASP A 145 -5.48 -7.37 20.10
C ASP A 145 -5.04 -8.08 21.39
N ALA A 146 -5.77 -9.13 21.79
CA ALA A 146 -5.47 -9.92 22.96
C ALA A 146 -4.30 -10.89 22.71
N VAL A 147 -3.48 -11.09 23.72
CA VAL A 147 -2.35 -12.05 23.73
C VAL A 147 -2.51 -13.17 24.75
N ASN A 148 -3.62 -13.22 25.49
CA ASN A 148 -3.92 -14.27 26.44
C ASN A 148 -4.36 -15.56 25.74
N LEU A 149 -4.08 -16.70 26.36
CA LEU A 149 -4.53 -18.02 25.96
C LEU A 149 -5.42 -18.60 27.06
N SER A 150 -6.41 -19.43 26.69
CA SER A 150 -7.19 -20.19 27.65
C SER A 150 -6.32 -21.25 28.35
N GLN A 151 -6.70 -21.66 29.55
CA GLN A 151 -5.98 -22.67 30.31
C GLN A 151 -5.92 -24.01 29.55
N GLU A 152 -6.98 -24.35 28.82
CA GLU A 152 -7.02 -25.55 27.97
C GLU A 152 -6.00 -25.46 26.82
N ALA A 153 -5.89 -24.31 26.18
CA ALA A 153 -4.91 -24.10 25.11
C ALA A 153 -3.48 -24.16 25.64
N ILE A 154 -3.22 -23.59 26.82
CA ILE A 154 -1.92 -23.69 27.50
C ILE A 154 -1.58 -25.16 27.82
N ALA A 155 -2.51 -25.92 28.38
CA ALA A 155 -2.31 -27.34 28.68
C ALA A 155 -2.01 -28.14 27.41
N ALA A 156 -2.79 -27.94 26.34
CA ALA A 156 -2.58 -28.60 25.05
C ALA A 156 -1.22 -28.23 24.42
N CYS A 157 -0.77 -26.95 24.51
CA CYS A 157 0.58 -26.57 24.07
C CYS A 157 1.67 -27.32 24.85
N ARG A 158 1.53 -27.44 26.16
CA ARG A 158 2.49 -28.10 27.03
C ARG A 158 2.61 -29.61 26.72
N GLU A 159 1.48 -30.27 26.43
CA GLU A 159 1.51 -31.70 25.98
C GLU A 159 2.22 -31.84 24.63
N VAL A 160 1.92 -30.93 23.67
CA VAL A 160 2.58 -30.93 22.36
C VAL A 160 4.11 -30.71 22.50
N ILE A 161 4.51 -29.78 23.39
CA ILE A 161 5.94 -29.51 23.64
C ILE A 161 6.66 -30.79 24.14
N VAL A 162 6.13 -31.45 25.18
CA VAL A 162 6.72 -32.67 25.72
C VAL A 162 6.79 -33.76 24.63
N ARG A 163 5.69 -33.94 23.90
CA ARG A 163 5.57 -35.00 22.88
C ARG A 163 6.56 -34.87 21.71
N TYR A 164 6.77 -33.65 21.22
CA TYR A 164 7.55 -33.42 19.99
C TYR A 164 8.95 -32.88 20.23
N PHE A 165 9.20 -32.24 21.38
CA PHE A 165 10.48 -31.59 21.68
C PHE A 165 11.15 -32.16 22.94
N GLY A 166 10.38 -32.74 23.82
CA GLY A 166 10.88 -33.32 25.09
C GLY A 166 10.75 -32.37 26.29
N GLU A 167 10.94 -32.93 27.49
CA GLU A 167 10.74 -32.20 28.76
C GLU A 167 11.69 -31.00 28.94
N ALA A 168 12.90 -31.06 28.39
CA ALA A 168 13.86 -29.95 28.45
C ALA A 168 13.34 -28.65 27.84
N TYR A 169 12.41 -28.72 26.90
CA TYR A 169 11.82 -27.55 26.25
C TYR A 169 10.59 -26.99 26.97
N LEU A 170 10.10 -27.69 28.00
CA LEU A 170 8.93 -27.28 28.76
C LEU A 170 9.34 -26.48 30.00
N PRO A 171 8.88 -25.21 30.15
CA PRO A 171 9.13 -24.45 31.38
C PRO A 171 8.36 -25.05 32.56
N LYS A 172 8.94 -24.94 33.78
CA LYS A 172 8.33 -25.46 35.03
C LYS A 172 6.92 -24.88 35.26
N THR A 173 6.76 -23.59 34.97
CA THR A 173 5.47 -22.87 35.09
C THR A 173 4.98 -22.48 33.72
N ALA A 174 3.66 -22.52 33.51
CA ALA A 174 3.04 -22.01 32.29
C ALA A 174 3.33 -20.51 32.12
N LYS A 175 3.51 -20.07 30.87
CA LYS A 175 3.70 -18.65 30.58
C LYS A 175 2.35 -17.98 30.35
N GLU A 176 2.09 -16.94 31.11
CA GLU A 176 0.92 -16.08 30.93
C GLU A 176 1.34 -14.76 30.32
N TYR A 177 0.61 -14.35 29.29
CA TYR A 177 0.78 -13.07 28.62
C TYR A 177 -0.39 -12.16 28.95
N LYS A 178 -0.09 -10.93 29.33
CA LYS A 178 -1.11 -9.90 29.62
C LYS A 178 -1.17 -8.89 28.53
N THR A 179 -2.38 -8.60 28.07
CA THR A 179 -2.61 -7.56 27.07
C THR A 179 -2.35 -6.19 27.68
N LYS A 180 -1.60 -5.35 27.00
CA LYS A 180 -1.25 -3.99 27.45
C LYS A 180 -2.36 -2.95 27.18
N SER A 181 -3.30 -3.27 26.29
CA SER A 181 -4.41 -2.39 25.95
C SER A 181 -5.35 -2.23 27.14
N LYS A 182 -5.64 -0.97 27.53
CA LYS A 182 -6.59 -0.66 28.62
C LYS A 182 -8.02 -1.16 28.33
N ASN A 183 -8.36 -1.31 27.05
CA ASN A 183 -9.69 -1.64 26.56
C ASN A 183 -9.73 -3.01 25.85
N ALA A 184 -8.76 -3.89 26.10
CA ALA A 184 -8.88 -5.27 25.67
C ALA A 184 -10.15 -5.84 26.31
N GLN A 185 -11.14 -6.15 25.49
CA GLN A 185 -12.32 -6.86 25.97
C GLN A 185 -11.82 -8.17 26.59
N GLU A 186 -11.99 -8.33 27.89
CA GLU A 186 -11.45 -9.46 28.67
C GLU A 186 -11.83 -10.84 28.13
N ALA A 187 -12.83 -10.89 27.25
CA ALA A 187 -13.33 -12.10 26.60
C ALA A 187 -12.56 -12.55 25.35
N HIS A 188 -11.61 -11.76 24.83
CA HIS A 188 -10.91 -12.12 23.61
C HIS A 188 -9.63 -12.93 23.90
N GLU A 189 -9.42 -13.98 23.14
CA GLU A 189 -8.15 -14.73 23.08
C GLU A 189 -7.26 -14.25 21.94
N ALA A 190 -5.98 -14.62 22.03
CA ALA A 190 -5.03 -14.51 20.92
C ALA A 190 -5.45 -15.37 19.72
N ILE A 191 -4.86 -15.10 18.56
CA ILE A 191 -5.01 -15.95 17.38
C ILE A 191 -4.18 -17.21 17.59
N ARG A 192 -4.84 -18.36 17.69
CA ARG A 192 -4.25 -19.67 17.92
C ARG A 192 -4.99 -20.77 17.15
N PRO A 193 -4.42 -21.95 16.98
CA PRO A 193 -5.16 -23.12 16.54
C PRO A 193 -6.34 -23.42 17.47
N ALA A 194 -7.49 -23.78 16.91
CA ALA A 194 -8.65 -24.24 17.71
C ALA A 194 -8.25 -25.51 18.51
N HIS A 195 -7.54 -26.43 17.86
CA HIS A 195 -6.97 -27.63 18.46
C HIS A 195 -5.46 -27.68 18.24
N VAL A 196 -4.67 -27.44 19.27
CA VAL A 196 -3.19 -27.42 19.17
C VAL A 196 -2.63 -28.79 18.78
N SER A 197 -3.35 -29.88 19.07
CA SER A 197 -3.01 -31.26 18.66
C SER A 197 -3.07 -31.50 17.15
N ASP A 198 -3.73 -30.61 16.39
CA ASP A 198 -3.77 -30.64 14.94
C ASP A 198 -2.52 -29.95 14.39
N THR A 199 -1.46 -30.73 14.29
CA THR A 199 -0.19 -30.24 13.78
C THR A 199 -0.28 -29.84 12.30
N PRO A 200 0.55 -28.92 11.81
CA PRO A 200 0.56 -28.53 10.39
C PRO A 200 0.65 -29.73 9.45
N LYS A 201 1.46 -30.74 9.79
CA LYS A 201 1.61 -31.99 9.01
C LYS A 201 0.29 -32.76 8.88
N LYS A 202 -0.55 -32.79 9.92
CA LYS A 202 -1.87 -33.45 9.85
C LYS A 202 -2.86 -32.73 8.93
N LEU A 203 -2.72 -31.43 8.78
CA LEU A 203 -3.62 -30.59 8.01
C LEU A 203 -3.14 -30.31 6.58
N GLU A 204 -1.97 -30.79 6.20
CA GLU A 204 -1.39 -30.57 4.86
C GLU A 204 -2.31 -31.04 3.73
N VAL A 205 -3.05 -32.12 3.94
CA VAL A 205 -3.99 -32.66 2.94
C VAL A 205 -5.36 -31.97 2.97
N LYS A 206 -5.70 -31.30 4.09
CA LYS A 206 -7.02 -30.69 4.30
C LYS A 206 -7.08 -29.22 3.90
N LEU A 207 -5.95 -28.53 3.97
CA LEU A 207 -5.85 -27.09 3.71
C LEU A 207 -5.24 -26.82 2.34
N ASP A 208 -5.68 -25.76 1.67
CA ASP A 208 -4.96 -25.26 0.50
C ASP A 208 -3.60 -24.68 0.92
N SER A 209 -2.71 -24.48 -0.05
CA SER A 209 -1.32 -24.07 0.21
C SER A 209 -1.20 -22.78 1.04
N ASP A 210 -2.05 -21.78 0.80
CA ASP A 210 -2.00 -20.51 1.52
C ASP A 210 -2.56 -20.65 2.94
N ALA A 211 -3.66 -21.37 3.10
CA ALA A 211 -4.25 -21.69 4.39
C ALA A 211 -3.29 -22.52 5.25
N HIS A 212 -2.63 -23.51 4.67
CA HIS A 212 -1.65 -24.36 5.36
C HIS A 212 -0.46 -23.54 5.86
N LYS A 213 0.14 -22.67 5.02
CA LYS A 213 1.26 -21.82 5.41
C LYS A 213 0.89 -20.87 6.56
N LEU A 214 -0.29 -20.26 6.49
CA LEU A 214 -0.74 -19.32 7.53
C LEU A 214 -1.06 -20.08 8.84
N TYR A 215 -1.70 -21.26 8.74
CA TYR A 215 -1.96 -22.11 9.89
C TYR A 215 -0.66 -22.57 10.56
N GLU A 216 0.33 -23.00 9.77
CA GLU A 216 1.64 -23.40 10.27
C GLU A 216 2.34 -22.26 11.02
N LEU A 217 2.27 -21.04 10.49
CA LEU A 217 2.82 -19.85 11.13
C LEU A 217 2.14 -19.60 12.50
N ILE A 218 0.80 -19.67 12.56
CA ILE A 218 0.01 -19.50 13.78
C ILE A 218 0.34 -20.61 14.79
N TRP A 219 0.36 -21.85 14.35
CA TRP A 219 0.64 -23.00 15.19
C TRP A 219 2.04 -22.93 15.81
N LYS A 220 3.06 -22.66 15.00
CA LYS A 220 4.45 -22.52 15.46
C LYS A 220 4.58 -21.42 16.52
N ARG A 221 3.98 -20.27 16.30
CA ARG A 221 4.03 -19.16 17.25
C ARG A 221 3.33 -19.50 18.56
N THR A 222 2.16 -20.13 18.48
CA THR A 222 1.37 -20.54 19.65
C THR A 222 2.10 -21.56 20.52
N VAL A 223 2.72 -22.58 19.91
CA VAL A 223 3.48 -23.58 20.67
C VAL A 223 4.76 -22.96 21.23
N ALA A 224 5.51 -22.20 20.39
CA ALA A 224 6.77 -21.57 20.79
C ALA A 224 6.60 -20.61 21.98
N CYS A 225 5.46 -19.90 22.09
CA CYS A 225 5.23 -18.99 23.20
C CYS A 225 5.19 -19.67 24.55
N GLN A 226 4.92 -20.98 24.60
CA GLN A 226 4.90 -21.80 25.82
C GLN A 226 6.19 -22.59 26.05
N MET A 227 7.21 -22.47 25.16
CA MET A 227 8.51 -23.17 25.30
C MET A 227 9.49 -22.42 26.22
N ASN A 228 10.53 -23.12 26.68
CA ASN A 228 11.63 -22.52 27.40
C ASN A 228 12.34 -21.43 26.56
N PRO A 229 12.90 -20.39 27.20
CA PRO A 229 13.73 -19.41 26.49
C PRO A 229 14.96 -20.08 25.89
N ALA A 230 15.47 -19.50 24.82
CA ALA A 230 16.80 -19.85 24.34
C ALA A 230 17.85 -19.22 25.27
N VAL A 231 18.93 -19.97 25.50
CA VAL A 231 20.07 -19.51 26.29
C VAL A 231 21.23 -19.25 25.34
N LEU A 232 21.70 -18.02 25.33
CA LEU A 232 22.79 -17.54 24.50
C LEU A 232 24.00 -17.30 25.40
N ASP A 233 25.15 -17.84 25.02
CA ASP A 233 26.43 -17.50 25.63
C ASP A 233 27.07 -16.37 24.83
N LYS A 234 27.01 -15.14 25.37
CA LYS A 234 27.61 -13.94 24.76
C LYS A 234 29.04 -13.84 25.25
N VAL A 235 29.95 -13.69 24.30
CA VAL A 235 31.38 -13.53 24.56
C VAL A 235 31.81 -12.17 24.02
N VAL A 236 32.47 -11.39 24.86
CA VAL A 236 33.13 -10.14 24.48
C VAL A 236 34.64 -10.34 24.80
N ILE A 237 35.49 -10.08 23.83
CA ILE A 237 36.93 -10.12 23.95
C ILE A 237 37.46 -8.71 23.68
N ASP A 238 38.11 -8.10 24.67
CA ASP A 238 38.84 -6.88 24.49
C ASP A 238 40.34 -7.16 24.39
N SER A 239 40.97 -6.65 23.35
CA SER A 239 42.40 -6.70 23.14
C SER A 239 42.98 -5.29 23.20
N THR A 240 43.96 -5.08 24.08
CA THR A 240 44.52 -3.74 24.38
C THR A 240 45.98 -3.67 23.92
N SER A 241 46.37 -2.51 23.41
CA SER A 241 47.74 -2.22 23.03
C SER A 241 48.66 -2.18 24.27
N ALA A 242 49.95 -2.36 24.09
CA ALA A 242 50.93 -2.35 25.17
C ALA A 242 50.98 -1.03 25.97
N ASP A 243 50.61 0.12 25.33
CA ASP A 243 50.52 1.41 25.95
C ASP A 243 49.12 1.75 26.52
N GLU A 244 48.18 0.82 26.49
CA GLU A 244 46.81 0.87 26.97
C GLU A 244 45.93 1.96 26.26
N LYS A 245 46.37 2.55 25.13
CA LYS A 245 45.67 3.61 24.45
C LYS A 245 44.73 3.14 23.32
N ILE A 246 44.93 1.92 22.83
CA ILE A 246 44.11 1.33 21.74
C ILE A 246 43.43 0.08 22.28
N ILE A 247 42.09 0.04 22.10
CA ILE A 247 41.31 -1.12 22.47
C ILE A 247 40.53 -1.61 21.25
N LEU A 248 40.68 -2.86 20.93
CA LEU A 248 39.99 -3.61 19.89
C LEU A 248 38.99 -4.55 20.56
N ARG A 249 37.75 -4.59 20.11
CA ARG A 249 36.67 -5.40 20.66
C ARG A 249 36.15 -6.39 19.63
N ALA A 250 36.10 -7.66 20.00
CA ALA A 250 35.33 -8.69 19.29
C ALA A 250 34.10 -9.08 20.11
N THR A 251 32.98 -9.24 19.45
CA THR A 251 31.74 -9.73 20.05
C THR A 251 31.28 -10.98 19.30
N GLY A 252 30.79 -11.98 20.05
CA GLY A 252 30.24 -13.19 19.47
C GLY A 252 29.18 -13.78 20.38
N GLN A 253 28.36 -14.67 19.83
CA GLN A 253 27.42 -15.44 20.63
C GLN A 253 27.28 -16.86 20.12
N VAL A 254 27.04 -17.77 21.05
CA VAL A 254 26.76 -19.18 20.78
C VAL A 254 25.43 -19.55 21.42
N ILE A 255 24.62 -20.30 20.72
CA ILE A 255 23.38 -20.84 21.28
C ILE A 255 23.77 -22.05 22.16
N ASP A 256 23.68 -21.86 23.48
CA ASP A 256 23.93 -22.91 24.47
C ASP A 256 22.70 -23.86 24.53
N PHE A 257 21.50 -23.29 24.50
CA PHE A 257 20.25 -24.03 24.42
C PHE A 257 19.30 -23.28 23.49
N ASP A 258 18.80 -23.96 22.45
CA ASP A 258 17.98 -23.35 21.42
C ASP A 258 16.55 -22.99 21.87
N GLY A 259 16.02 -23.67 22.89
CA GLY A 259 14.69 -23.35 23.44
C GLY A 259 13.63 -23.25 22.38
N PHE A 260 12.84 -22.16 22.45
CA PHE A 260 11.77 -21.88 21.47
C PHE A 260 12.31 -21.64 20.05
N LEU A 261 13.56 -21.24 19.87
CA LEU A 261 14.16 -20.99 18.54
C LEU A 261 14.20 -22.27 17.68
N LYS A 262 14.18 -23.45 18.29
CA LYS A 262 14.04 -24.71 17.57
C LYS A 262 12.78 -24.78 16.71
N LEU A 263 11.71 -24.12 17.13
CA LEU A 263 10.41 -24.14 16.44
C LEU A 263 10.13 -22.86 15.70
N TYR A 264 10.47 -21.71 16.29
CA TYR A 264 10.05 -20.42 15.79
C TYR A 264 11.07 -19.31 16.05
N GLN A 265 11.39 -18.58 15.00
CA GLN A 265 12.18 -17.35 15.05
C GLN A 265 11.42 -16.23 14.36
N GLU A 266 11.33 -15.06 14.99
CA GLU A 266 10.75 -13.87 14.38
C GLU A 266 11.63 -13.35 13.22
N SER A 267 10.97 -12.80 12.19
CA SER A 267 11.68 -12.14 11.09
C SER A 267 11.83 -10.65 11.36
N LYS A 268 12.94 -10.08 10.89
CA LYS A 268 13.17 -8.63 10.86
C LYS A 268 12.93 -8.10 9.44
N ASP A 269 12.56 -6.83 9.30
CA ASP A 269 12.37 -6.20 7.98
C ASP A 269 13.70 -5.94 7.28
N ASP A 270 14.73 -5.56 8.06
CA ASP A 270 16.08 -5.30 7.61
C ASP A 270 17.03 -6.02 8.59
N SER A 271 17.89 -6.90 8.08
CA SER A 271 18.87 -7.64 8.87
C SER A 271 20.28 -7.10 8.61
N ASP A 272 20.81 -6.31 9.54
CA ASP A 272 22.23 -5.93 9.57
C ASP A 272 23.05 -6.84 10.51
N ASP A 273 22.56 -8.06 10.83
CA ASP A 273 23.04 -8.86 11.96
C ASP A 273 24.05 -9.96 11.57
N ASP A 274 24.97 -9.75 10.64
CA ASP A 274 26.00 -10.77 10.35
C ASP A 274 27.07 -10.90 11.46
N ASP A 275 27.27 -9.84 12.25
CA ASP A 275 28.31 -9.81 13.28
C ASP A 275 27.91 -10.46 14.62
N GLU A 276 26.62 -10.53 14.97
CA GLU A 276 26.18 -11.09 16.26
C GLU A 276 26.29 -12.63 16.34
N ASN A 277 26.39 -13.35 15.23
CA ASN A 277 26.36 -14.81 15.21
C ASN A 277 27.76 -15.46 15.06
N ARG A 278 28.83 -14.71 15.28
CA ARG A 278 30.19 -15.22 15.19
C ARG A 278 30.53 -16.08 16.41
N ILE A 279 31.14 -17.23 16.17
CA ILE A 279 31.73 -18.07 17.21
C ILE A 279 33.15 -17.59 17.43
N LEU A 280 33.43 -17.05 18.63
CA LEU A 280 34.75 -16.61 19.01
C LEU A 280 35.57 -17.81 19.60
N PRO A 281 36.88 -17.87 19.32
CA PRO A 281 37.74 -18.89 19.91
C PRO A 281 37.87 -18.70 21.41
N ASN A 282 38.30 -19.77 22.09
CA ASN A 282 38.58 -19.70 23.52
C ASN A 282 39.98 -19.08 23.74
N VAL A 283 40.02 -17.95 24.42
CA VAL A 283 41.25 -17.22 24.77
C VAL A 283 41.23 -16.87 26.26
N GLU A 284 42.39 -16.61 26.83
CA GLU A 284 42.56 -16.25 28.25
C GLU A 284 43.08 -14.81 28.39
N ASN A 285 42.74 -14.19 29.51
CA ASN A 285 43.25 -12.84 29.82
C ASN A 285 44.80 -12.90 29.91
N GLY A 286 45.46 -11.89 29.32
CA GLY A 286 46.92 -11.82 29.22
C GLY A 286 47.52 -12.57 28.03
N GLU A 287 46.70 -13.26 27.22
CA GLU A 287 47.17 -13.91 26.01
C GLU A 287 47.64 -12.91 24.97
N ASN A 288 48.88 -13.01 24.47
CA ASN A 288 49.35 -12.18 23.35
C ASN A 288 48.71 -12.68 22.05
N VAL A 289 48.27 -11.73 21.25
CA VAL A 289 47.69 -11.97 19.93
C VAL A 289 48.52 -11.27 18.86
N SER A 290 48.71 -11.92 17.73
CA SER A 290 49.42 -11.36 16.58
C SER A 290 48.42 -10.60 15.69
N LYS A 291 48.87 -9.53 15.07
CA LYS A 291 48.06 -8.78 14.07
C LYS A 291 48.09 -9.50 12.74
N GLY A 292 46.96 -9.65 12.14
CA GLY A 292 46.74 -9.94 10.74
C GLY A 292 46.42 -8.69 9.94
N ASP A 293 45.36 -8.74 9.13
CA ASP A 293 44.95 -7.64 8.31
C ASP A 293 44.29 -6.51 9.15
N ILE A 294 44.61 -5.25 8.84
CA ILE A 294 43.95 -4.06 9.40
C ILE A 294 43.16 -3.43 8.28
N ILE A 295 41.88 -3.42 8.42
CA ILE A 295 40.91 -3.13 7.37
C ILE A 295 40.12 -1.85 7.70
N PRO A 296 40.54 -0.68 7.20
CA PRO A 296 39.72 0.53 7.25
C PRO A 296 38.59 0.40 6.22
N GLU A 297 37.34 0.60 6.63
CA GLU A 297 36.18 0.56 5.74
C GLU A 297 35.42 1.89 5.76
N GLN A 298 35.12 2.40 4.56
CA GLN A 298 34.35 3.61 4.36
C GLN A 298 32.85 3.28 4.42
N HIS A 299 32.11 4.06 5.18
CA HIS A 299 30.65 3.95 5.29
C HIS A 299 30.01 5.31 5.11
N PHE A 300 28.76 5.30 4.69
CA PHE A 300 27.88 6.45 4.68
C PHE A 300 26.63 6.13 5.47
N THR A 301 26.11 7.11 6.21
CA THR A 301 24.80 6.95 6.82
C THR A 301 23.74 6.76 5.74
N THR A 302 22.75 5.91 6.02
CA THR A 302 21.64 5.64 5.12
C THR A 302 20.35 6.30 5.61
N PRO A 303 19.45 6.73 4.71
CA PRO A 303 18.18 7.28 5.14
C PRO A 303 17.33 6.20 5.83
N PRO A 304 16.35 6.62 6.66
CA PRO A 304 15.44 5.66 7.28
C PRO A 304 14.70 4.87 6.19
N PRO A 305 14.52 3.56 6.35
CA PRO A 305 13.90 2.73 5.32
C PRO A 305 12.43 3.11 5.12
N ARG A 306 11.95 3.00 3.87
CA ARG A 306 10.53 3.14 3.54
C ARG A 306 9.72 2.06 4.25
N PHE A 307 8.49 2.39 4.60
CA PHE A 307 7.59 1.42 5.24
C PHE A 307 7.30 0.23 4.32
N THR A 308 7.35 -0.97 4.89
CA THR A 308 6.69 -2.18 4.37
C THR A 308 5.26 -2.25 4.92
N GLU A 309 4.43 -3.20 4.43
CA GLU A 309 3.13 -3.45 5.08
C GLU A 309 3.31 -3.78 6.57
N ALA A 310 4.30 -4.60 6.90
CA ALA A 310 4.61 -4.98 8.27
C ALA A 310 5.01 -3.79 9.16
N SER A 311 5.98 -2.99 8.72
CA SER A 311 6.46 -1.85 9.51
C SER A 311 5.42 -0.72 9.59
N LEU A 312 4.55 -0.55 8.59
CA LEU A 312 3.45 0.41 8.64
C LEU A 312 2.38 -0.01 9.66
N VAL A 313 1.97 -1.29 9.63
CA VAL A 313 1.01 -1.83 10.62
C VAL A 313 1.57 -1.69 12.03
N LYS A 314 2.85 -2.05 12.23
CA LYS A 314 3.54 -1.89 13.52
C LYS A 314 3.52 -0.43 13.98
N LYS A 315 3.84 0.51 13.08
CA LYS A 315 3.86 1.95 13.41
C LYS A 315 2.48 2.50 13.76
N LEU A 316 1.44 2.08 13.05
CA LEU A 316 0.05 2.45 13.36
C LEU A 316 -0.38 1.92 14.74
N GLU A 317 -0.03 0.66 15.05
CA GLU A 317 -0.29 0.05 16.37
C GLU A 317 0.44 0.80 17.49
N GLU A 318 1.73 1.10 17.34
CA GLU A 318 2.54 1.88 18.29
C GLU A 318 1.94 3.25 18.58
N LEU A 319 1.34 3.89 17.59
CA LEU A 319 0.70 5.19 17.70
C LEU A 319 -0.76 5.11 18.20
N GLY A 320 -1.32 3.91 18.42
CA GLY A 320 -2.73 3.73 18.79
C GLY A 320 -3.73 4.08 17.68
N ILE A 321 -3.27 4.10 16.41
CA ILE A 321 -4.04 4.53 15.24
C ILE A 321 -4.55 3.31 14.48
N GLY A 322 -5.86 3.22 14.32
CA GLY A 322 -6.52 2.04 13.73
C GLY A 322 -6.76 0.94 14.76
N ARG A 323 -7.43 -0.11 14.33
CA ARG A 323 -7.80 -1.28 15.15
C ARG A 323 -7.65 -2.55 14.31
N PRO A 324 -7.65 -3.74 14.90
CA PRO A 324 -7.54 -5.02 14.19
C PRO A 324 -8.44 -5.15 12.96
N SER A 325 -9.62 -4.54 13.01
CA SER A 325 -10.59 -4.55 11.90
C SER A 325 -10.22 -3.61 10.73
N THR A 326 -9.32 -2.64 10.91
CA THR A 326 -9.11 -1.54 9.96
C THR A 326 -7.76 -1.57 9.24
N TYR A 327 -6.68 -2.15 9.79
CA TYR A 327 -5.34 -2.11 9.20
C TYR A 327 -5.31 -2.54 7.73
N ALA A 328 -5.80 -3.74 7.44
CA ALA A 328 -5.78 -4.29 6.08
C ALA A 328 -6.60 -3.45 5.08
N SER A 329 -7.76 -2.92 5.52
CA SER A 329 -8.62 -2.10 4.67
C SER A 329 -8.01 -0.73 4.37
N ILE A 330 -7.32 -0.12 5.34
CA ILE A 330 -6.64 1.16 5.17
C ILE A 330 -5.55 1.04 4.10
N ILE A 331 -4.68 0.04 4.23
CA ILE A 331 -3.58 -0.20 3.28
C ILE A 331 -4.13 -0.47 1.88
N ALA A 332 -5.15 -1.33 1.76
CA ALA A 332 -5.78 -1.61 0.48
C ALA A 332 -6.36 -0.36 -0.18
N VAL A 333 -7.04 0.50 0.60
CA VAL A 333 -7.62 1.75 0.10
C VAL A 333 -6.56 2.73 -0.40
N LEU A 334 -5.41 2.85 0.26
CA LEU A 334 -4.32 3.71 -0.20
C LEU A 334 -3.81 3.29 -1.59
N GLN A 335 -3.66 2.00 -1.83
CA GLN A 335 -3.24 1.43 -3.12
C GLN A 335 -4.34 1.57 -4.19
N GLU A 336 -5.59 1.17 -3.89
CA GLU A 336 -6.73 1.27 -4.80
C GLU A 336 -7.00 2.71 -5.27
N ARG A 337 -6.70 3.70 -4.44
CA ARG A 337 -6.85 5.12 -4.78
C ARG A 337 -5.64 5.70 -5.49
N LYS A 338 -4.59 4.91 -5.67
CA LYS A 338 -3.32 5.35 -6.24
C LYS A 338 -2.75 6.54 -5.45
N TYR A 339 -2.82 6.47 -4.12
CA TYR A 339 -2.14 7.41 -3.23
C TYR A 339 -0.75 6.95 -2.91
N VAL A 340 -0.55 5.64 -2.94
CA VAL A 340 0.75 4.98 -2.81
C VAL A 340 0.88 3.87 -3.85
N ARG A 341 2.11 3.58 -4.26
CA ARG A 341 2.49 2.36 -4.98
C ARG A 341 3.40 1.51 -4.12
N VAL A 342 3.55 0.25 -4.49
CA VAL A 342 4.46 -0.69 -3.81
C VAL A 342 5.55 -1.11 -4.77
N GLU A 343 6.80 -0.85 -4.39
CA GLU A 343 8.00 -1.29 -5.11
C GLU A 343 8.91 -2.06 -4.15
N LYS A 344 9.34 -3.23 -4.54
CA LYS A 344 10.19 -4.11 -3.71
C LYS A 344 9.65 -4.25 -2.26
N LEU A 345 8.33 -4.44 -2.13
CA LEU A 345 7.58 -4.54 -0.88
C LEU A 345 7.58 -3.26 -0.01
N ARG A 346 7.99 -2.11 -0.53
CA ARG A 346 8.05 -0.83 0.17
C ARG A 346 7.02 0.14 -0.41
N PHE A 347 6.37 0.90 0.46
CA PHE A 347 5.43 1.96 0.05
C PHE A 347 6.17 3.19 -0.42
N ILE A 348 5.76 3.70 -1.57
CA ILE A 348 6.21 4.98 -2.13
C ILE A 348 4.96 5.83 -2.35
N PRO A 349 4.90 7.06 -1.83
CA PRO A 349 3.76 7.92 -2.06
C PRO A 349 3.77 8.42 -3.51
N GLU A 350 2.60 8.36 -4.14
CA GLU A 350 2.35 8.97 -5.44
C GLU A 350 2.10 10.48 -5.28
N ASP A 351 2.34 11.28 -6.31
CA ASP A 351 2.10 12.73 -6.26
C ASP A 351 0.67 13.07 -5.85
N ARG A 352 -0.30 12.26 -6.28
CA ARG A 352 -1.70 12.40 -5.82
C ARG A 352 -1.82 12.24 -4.31
N GLY A 353 -1.11 11.30 -3.71
CA GLY A 353 -1.07 11.09 -2.27
C GLY A 353 -0.44 12.28 -1.55
N ARG A 354 0.69 12.76 -2.05
CA ARG A 354 1.40 13.94 -1.51
C ARG A 354 0.52 15.19 -1.54
N ILE A 355 -0.15 15.46 -2.67
CA ILE A 355 -1.06 16.60 -2.82
C ILE A 355 -2.21 16.53 -1.81
N VAL A 356 -2.81 15.36 -1.61
CA VAL A 356 -3.88 15.16 -0.62
C VAL A 356 -3.35 15.37 0.79
N THR A 357 -2.17 14.85 1.12
CA THR A 357 -1.54 15.04 2.44
C THR A 357 -1.28 16.50 2.71
N VAL A 358 -0.62 17.21 1.79
CA VAL A 358 -0.34 18.64 1.94
C VAL A 358 -1.61 19.48 2.09
N PHE A 359 -2.66 19.16 1.32
CA PHE A 359 -3.95 19.81 1.48
C PHE A 359 -4.53 19.61 2.88
N LEU A 360 -4.52 18.37 3.38
CA LEU A 360 -5.06 18.06 4.70
C LEU A 360 -4.24 18.70 5.83
N GLU A 361 -2.92 18.71 5.73
CA GLU A 361 -2.04 19.33 6.73
C GLU A 361 -2.20 20.84 6.81
N ASN A 362 -2.44 21.51 5.68
CA ASN A 362 -2.59 22.97 5.68
C ASN A 362 -4.02 23.42 6.03
N PHE A 363 -5.05 22.69 5.64
CA PHE A 363 -6.43 23.13 5.77
C PHE A 363 -7.25 22.32 6.79
N PHE A 364 -6.77 21.13 7.19
CA PHE A 364 -7.42 20.22 8.13
C PHE A 364 -6.42 19.61 9.12
N LYS A 365 -5.37 20.34 9.47
CA LYS A 365 -4.21 19.88 10.24
C LYS A 365 -4.59 18.98 11.41
N LYS A 366 -5.49 19.47 12.28
CA LYS A 366 -5.95 18.74 13.46
C LYS A 366 -6.45 17.31 13.16
N TYR A 367 -7.14 17.13 12.02
CA TYR A 367 -7.78 15.86 11.66
C TYR A 367 -6.83 14.84 11.04
N VAL A 368 -5.58 15.20 10.84
CA VAL A 368 -4.49 14.34 10.36
C VAL A 368 -3.32 14.27 11.34
N GLU A 369 -3.45 14.88 12.53
CA GLU A 369 -2.49 14.71 13.62
C GLU A 369 -2.59 13.30 14.22
N TYR A 370 -1.45 12.74 14.58
CA TYR A 370 -1.33 11.39 15.13
C TYR A 370 -2.07 11.30 16.47
N ASP A 371 -1.77 12.21 17.41
CA ASP A 371 -2.36 12.24 18.75
C ASP A 371 -3.88 12.42 18.71
N PHE A 372 -4.37 13.32 17.86
CA PHE A 372 -5.81 13.53 17.71
C PHE A 372 -6.53 12.26 17.23
N THR A 373 -5.91 11.54 16.29
CA THR A 373 -6.49 10.32 15.73
C THR A 373 -6.46 9.20 16.74
N ALA A 374 -5.34 9.03 17.47
CA ALA A 374 -5.22 8.05 18.55
C ALA A 374 -6.25 8.31 19.65
N GLN A 375 -6.37 9.56 20.11
CA GLN A 375 -7.33 9.94 21.15
C GLN A 375 -8.79 9.69 20.71
N LEU A 376 -9.11 9.93 19.44
CA LEU A 376 -10.45 9.66 18.92
C LEU A 376 -10.73 8.14 18.84
N GLU A 377 -9.71 7.31 18.57
CA GLU A 377 -9.83 5.85 18.66
C GLU A 377 -10.11 5.41 20.11
N GLU A 378 -9.42 5.99 21.10
CA GLU A 378 -9.66 5.73 22.54
C GLU A 378 -11.09 6.11 22.93
N TYR A 379 -11.56 7.28 22.52
CA TYR A 379 -12.96 7.69 22.81
C TYR A 379 -13.99 6.77 22.16
N LEU A 380 -13.69 6.18 21.00
CA LEU A 380 -14.59 5.19 20.39
C LEU A 380 -14.56 3.86 21.13
N ASP A 381 -13.43 3.49 21.73
CA ASP A 381 -13.34 2.34 22.62
C ASP A 381 -14.14 2.59 23.91
N ASP A 382 -14.03 3.80 24.52
CA ASP A 382 -14.85 4.19 25.70
C ASP A 382 -16.36 4.15 25.41
N VAL A 383 -16.76 4.56 24.18
CA VAL A 383 -18.15 4.42 23.72
C VAL A 383 -18.54 2.94 23.62
N SER A 384 -17.65 2.09 23.12
CA SER A 384 -17.89 0.65 23.00
C SER A 384 -17.99 -0.03 24.35
N ALA A 385 -17.21 0.43 25.35
CA ALA A 385 -17.27 -0.02 26.74
C ALA A 385 -18.49 0.51 27.51
N GLY A 386 -19.25 1.46 26.93
CA GLY A 386 -20.39 2.10 27.61
C GLY A 386 -19.99 3.23 28.56
N GLU A 387 -18.73 3.63 28.59
CA GLU A 387 -18.19 4.69 29.45
C GLU A 387 -18.44 6.10 28.89
N MET A 388 -18.73 6.20 27.59
CA MET A 388 -19.00 7.48 26.91
C MET A 388 -20.24 7.40 26.02
N GLU A 389 -21.04 8.48 26.02
CA GLU A 389 -22.19 8.59 25.12
C GLU A 389 -21.76 9.00 23.71
N TRP A 390 -22.05 8.14 22.71
CA TRP A 390 -21.64 8.37 21.32
C TRP A 390 -22.18 9.64 20.68
N LYS A 391 -23.43 10.05 21.03
CA LYS A 391 -24.03 11.30 20.51
C LYS A 391 -23.27 12.53 20.98
N LYS A 392 -22.83 12.54 22.24
CA LYS A 392 -22.04 13.63 22.82
C LYS A 392 -20.67 13.73 22.15
N LEU A 393 -20.01 12.58 21.96
CA LEU A 393 -18.72 12.51 21.25
C LEU A 393 -18.83 13.05 19.82
N LEU A 394 -19.78 12.50 19.05
CA LEU A 394 -19.99 12.90 17.64
C LEU A 394 -20.46 14.34 17.50
N GLY A 395 -21.31 14.82 18.40
CA GLY A 395 -21.78 16.22 18.42
C GLY A 395 -20.61 17.19 18.64
N GLY A 396 -19.74 16.91 19.62
CA GLY A 396 -18.54 17.71 19.89
C GLY A 396 -17.54 17.72 18.72
N PHE A 397 -17.36 16.57 18.08
CA PHE A 397 -16.54 16.46 16.86
C PHE A 397 -17.14 17.26 15.70
N TRP A 398 -18.44 17.07 15.43
CA TRP A 398 -19.14 17.65 14.29
C TRP A 398 -19.13 19.18 14.28
N VAL A 399 -19.40 19.81 15.42
CA VAL A 399 -19.40 21.27 15.55
C VAL A 399 -18.04 21.86 15.15
N LYS A 400 -16.95 21.28 15.62
CA LYS A 400 -15.59 21.72 15.31
C LYS A 400 -15.23 21.45 13.83
N PHE A 401 -15.66 20.30 13.32
CA PHE A 401 -15.40 19.89 11.93
C PHE A 401 -16.10 20.78 10.92
N ILE A 402 -17.40 21.09 11.15
CA ILE A 402 -18.16 22.00 10.28
C ILE A 402 -17.57 23.41 10.29
N LYS A 403 -17.19 23.93 11.44
CA LYS A 403 -16.51 25.23 11.55
C LYS A 403 -15.25 25.29 10.67
N ASN A 404 -14.48 24.21 10.67
CA ASN A 404 -13.28 24.13 9.82
C ASN A 404 -13.63 24.03 8.32
N ILE A 405 -14.67 23.27 7.96
CA ILE A 405 -15.18 23.20 6.59
C ILE A 405 -15.62 24.59 6.11
N ASP A 406 -16.36 25.33 6.92
CA ASP A 406 -16.85 26.66 6.55
C ASP A 406 -15.72 27.68 6.39
N ALA A 407 -14.62 27.54 7.14
CA ALA A 407 -13.43 28.35 6.97
C ALA A 407 -12.69 28.06 5.64
N VAL A 408 -12.67 26.80 5.19
CA VAL A 408 -11.99 26.38 3.95
C VAL A 408 -12.87 26.59 2.69
N LYS A 409 -14.18 26.63 2.87
CA LYS A 409 -15.16 26.71 1.77
C LYS A 409 -14.98 27.94 0.85
N PRO A 410 -14.71 29.16 1.35
CA PRO A 410 -14.54 30.35 0.52
C PRO A 410 -13.22 30.42 -0.25
N LEU A 411 -12.17 29.68 0.18
CA LEU A 411 -10.86 29.70 -0.49
C LEU A 411 -10.99 29.42 -1.99
N GLN A 412 -10.24 30.17 -2.80
CA GLN A 412 -10.15 29.90 -4.24
C GLN A 412 -9.28 28.66 -4.50
N ILE A 413 -9.54 27.97 -5.62
CA ILE A 413 -8.71 26.81 -6.02
C ILE A 413 -7.26 27.26 -6.25
N SER A 414 -7.04 28.47 -6.77
CA SER A 414 -5.71 29.05 -6.97
C SER A 414 -4.90 29.14 -5.68
N GLU A 415 -5.53 29.63 -4.60
CA GLU A 415 -4.86 29.75 -3.28
C GLU A 415 -4.45 28.38 -2.71
N VAL A 416 -5.30 27.37 -2.91
CA VAL A 416 -5.00 26.00 -2.51
C VAL A 416 -3.83 25.44 -3.31
N ILE A 417 -3.80 25.67 -4.63
CA ILE A 417 -2.72 25.18 -5.51
C ILE A 417 -1.40 25.87 -5.18
N GLU A 418 -1.44 27.19 -4.96
CA GLU A 418 -0.24 27.97 -4.61
C GLU A 418 0.42 27.44 -3.34
N LYS A 419 -0.40 27.12 -2.33
CA LYS A 419 0.09 26.51 -1.09
C LYS A 419 0.66 25.11 -1.30
N ILE A 420 0.05 24.30 -2.16
CA ILE A 420 0.56 22.98 -2.52
C ILE A 420 1.87 23.08 -3.29
N ASP A 421 1.99 24.00 -4.25
CA ASP A 421 3.19 24.25 -5.05
C ASP A 421 4.36 24.71 -4.17
N GLU A 422 4.08 25.55 -3.17
CA GLU A 422 5.07 26.00 -2.19
C GLU A 422 5.62 24.82 -1.35
N VAL A 423 4.72 24.04 -0.74
CA VAL A 423 5.09 22.94 0.17
C VAL A 423 5.78 21.80 -0.56
N LEU A 424 5.30 21.45 -1.77
CA LEU A 424 5.90 20.39 -2.59
C LEU A 424 7.09 20.86 -3.43
N SER A 425 7.52 22.10 -3.30
CA SER A 425 8.58 22.68 -4.14
C SER A 425 9.85 21.85 -4.17
N TYR A 426 10.32 21.38 -3.01
CA TYR A 426 11.54 20.57 -2.92
C TYR A 426 11.42 19.23 -3.65
N HIS A 427 10.27 18.59 -3.55
CA HIS A 427 9.98 17.32 -4.23
C HIS A 427 9.83 17.49 -5.75
N LEU A 428 9.04 18.50 -6.18
CA LEU A 428 8.72 18.70 -7.60
C LEU A 428 9.86 19.35 -8.39
N PHE A 429 10.69 20.12 -7.70
CA PHE A 429 11.77 20.91 -8.25
C PHE A 429 13.04 20.76 -7.40
N PRO A 430 13.61 19.54 -7.33
CA PRO A 430 14.85 19.33 -6.56
C PRO A 430 15.98 20.20 -7.11
N PRO A 431 16.89 20.66 -6.25
CA PRO A 431 18.07 21.41 -6.68
C PRO A 431 18.86 20.63 -7.76
N ARG A 432 19.29 21.31 -8.80
CA ARG A 432 20.12 20.71 -9.84
C ARG A 432 21.60 20.84 -9.47
N GLU A 433 22.41 19.87 -9.88
CA GLU A 433 23.84 19.85 -9.61
C GLU A 433 24.59 21.04 -10.24
N ASP A 434 24.09 21.54 -11.38
CA ASP A 434 24.63 22.70 -12.10
C ASP A 434 24.21 24.07 -11.48
N GLY A 435 23.42 24.05 -10.40
CA GLY A 435 22.89 25.25 -9.74
C GLY A 435 21.82 26.00 -10.52
N SER A 436 21.35 25.48 -11.66
CA SER A 436 20.29 26.10 -12.47
C SER A 436 18.93 26.01 -11.76
N ASP A 437 18.05 27.01 -12.00
CA ASP A 437 16.69 26.99 -11.44
C ASP A 437 15.88 25.83 -12.03
N PRO A 438 15.49 24.84 -11.19
CA PRO A 438 14.75 23.67 -11.68
C PRO A 438 13.32 23.99 -12.16
N ARG A 439 12.81 25.19 -11.85
CA ARG A 439 11.50 25.63 -12.32
C ARG A 439 11.49 26.24 -13.71
N VAL A 440 12.64 26.47 -14.33
CA VAL A 440 12.70 26.98 -15.72
C VAL A 440 12.08 25.96 -16.67
N CYS A 441 11.14 26.42 -17.49
CA CYS A 441 10.47 25.57 -18.47
C CYS A 441 11.48 25.02 -19.50
N PRO A 442 11.58 23.69 -19.67
CA PRO A 442 12.55 23.09 -20.58
C PRO A 442 12.23 23.33 -22.06
N GLU A 443 10.97 23.68 -22.39
CA GLU A 443 10.55 23.90 -23.78
C GLU A 443 10.80 25.33 -24.25
N CYS A 444 10.41 26.34 -23.44
CA CYS A 444 10.55 27.75 -23.88
C CYS A 444 11.74 28.48 -23.21
N GLY A 445 12.37 27.92 -22.18
CA GLY A 445 13.48 28.53 -21.45
C GLY A 445 13.19 29.84 -20.72
N LYS A 446 11.96 30.37 -20.81
CA LYS A 446 11.55 31.67 -20.26
C LYS A 446 10.50 31.60 -19.17
N GLY A 447 9.53 30.67 -19.31
CA GLY A 447 8.45 30.51 -18.35
C GLY A 447 8.91 29.68 -17.14
N ARG A 448 8.16 29.80 -16.04
CA ARG A 448 8.35 29.02 -14.81
C ARG A 448 7.29 27.92 -14.72
N LEU A 449 7.72 26.74 -14.27
CA LEU A 449 6.83 25.63 -13.99
C LEU A 449 6.16 25.80 -12.62
N SER A 450 4.87 25.54 -12.56
CA SER A 450 4.09 25.49 -11.32
C SER A 450 3.01 24.44 -11.38
N VAL A 451 2.52 24.01 -10.21
CA VAL A 451 1.40 23.07 -10.13
C VAL A 451 0.14 23.71 -10.68
N LYS A 452 -0.53 22.99 -11.56
CA LYS A 452 -1.85 23.33 -12.12
C LYS A 452 -2.82 22.17 -11.90
N LEU A 453 -4.12 22.47 -11.90
CA LEU A 453 -5.16 21.45 -11.83
C LEU A 453 -5.95 21.40 -13.13
N GLY A 454 -6.03 20.20 -13.70
CA GLY A 454 -6.86 19.91 -14.87
C GLY A 454 -7.97 18.93 -14.56
N LYS A 455 -8.78 18.60 -15.57
CA LYS A 455 -9.88 17.62 -15.46
C LYS A 455 -9.43 16.26 -14.99
N PHE A 456 -8.19 15.90 -15.29
CA PHE A 456 -7.59 14.57 -14.99
C PHE A 456 -6.70 14.55 -13.74
N GLY A 457 -6.52 15.69 -13.06
CA GLY A 457 -5.69 15.82 -11.86
C GLY A 457 -4.67 16.95 -11.96
N ALA A 458 -3.68 16.92 -11.06
CA ALA A 458 -2.61 17.90 -11.03
C ALA A 458 -1.53 17.62 -12.08
N PHE A 459 -0.93 18.69 -12.62
CA PHE A 459 0.17 18.66 -13.56
C PHE A 459 1.06 19.88 -13.38
N LEU A 460 2.31 19.81 -13.83
CA LEU A 460 3.16 20.98 -13.95
C LEU A 460 2.87 21.69 -15.27
N GLY A 461 2.63 22.97 -15.24
CA GLY A 461 2.38 23.79 -16.42
C GLY A 461 3.27 25.02 -16.48
N CYS A 462 3.62 25.43 -17.69
CA CYS A 462 4.42 26.64 -17.91
C CYS A 462 3.59 27.91 -17.65
N SER A 463 4.22 28.94 -17.05
CA SER A 463 3.61 30.26 -16.83
C SER A 463 3.35 31.04 -18.13
N ASN A 464 4.05 30.69 -19.21
CA ASN A 464 3.92 31.36 -20.53
C ASN A 464 2.78 30.76 -21.39
N TYR A 465 1.81 30.08 -20.78
CA TYR A 465 0.61 29.68 -21.48
C TYR A 465 -0.21 30.94 -21.87
N PRO A 466 -0.75 31.05 -23.11
CA PRO A 466 -0.90 30.02 -24.16
C PRO A 466 0.28 29.89 -25.16
N GLU A 467 1.30 30.74 -25.12
CA GLU A 467 2.42 30.74 -26.06
C GLU A 467 3.27 29.47 -25.90
N CYS A 468 3.48 29.01 -24.64
CA CYS A 468 4.11 27.74 -24.34
C CYS A 468 3.09 26.78 -23.74
N LYS A 469 2.91 25.61 -24.38
CA LYS A 469 1.93 24.59 -23.96
C LYS A 469 2.58 23.45 -23.17
N TYR A 470 3.79 23.62 -22.67
CA TYR A 470 4.46 22.59 -21.90
C TYR A 470 3.66 22.17 -20.67
N THR A 471 3.43 20.88 -20.56
CA THR A 471 2.80 20.25 -19.39
C THR A 471 3.48 18.95 -19.05
N LYS A 472 3.70 18.69 -17.75
CA LYS A 472 4.17 17.42 -17.21
C LYS A 472 3.16 16.90 -16.20
N PRO A 473 2.54 15.74 -16.42
CA PRO A 473 1.61 15.16 -15.44
C PRO A 473 2.37 14.87 -14.14
N LEU A 474 1.69 15.11 -13.00
CA LEU A 474 2.18 14.79 -11.65
C LEU A 474 1.70 13.41 -11.16
N THR A 475 1.03 12.66 -11.98
CA THR A 475 0.74 11.26 -11.74
C THR A 475 1.43 10.48 -12.84
N ASP A 476 1.98 9.32 -12.53
CA ASP A 476 2.35 8.32 -13.52
C ASP A 476 1.12 7.85 -14.29
N VAL A 477 0.51 8.77 -15.01
CA VAL A 477 -0.10 8.46 -16.28
C VAL A 477 1.12 8.11 -17.11
N LYS A 478 1.36 6.83 -17.39
CA LYS A 478 2.41 6.41 -18.30
C LYS A 478 2.42 7.42 -19.43
N GLU A 479 3.58 7.94 -19.78
CA GLU A 479 3.77 8.95 -20.88
C GLU A 479 3.06 8.57 -22.19
N GLU A 480 2.49 7.40 -22.25
CA GLU A 480 1.72 6.81 -23.33
C GLU A 480 0.33 7.44 -23.56
N GLU A 481 -0.27 8.16 -22.59
CA GLU A 481 -1.62 8.73 -22.75
C GLU A 481 -1.67 10.20 -23.22
N MET A 482 -0.53 10.89 -23.33
CA MET A 482 -0.49 12.33 -23.65
C MET A 482 0.25 12.71 -24.93
N LYS A 483 0.83 11.78 -25.67
CA LYS A 483 1.41 12.10 -26.98
C LYS A 483 0.51 11.60 -28.10
N ASP A 484 -0.08 12.51 -28.84
CA ASP A 484 -0.53 12.32 -30.24
C ASP A 484 0.70 12.09 -31.17
N THR A 485 1.65 11.27 -30.74
CA THR A 485 2.77 10.83 -31.57
C THR A 485 2.54 9.38 -31.99
N PRO A 486 2.86 9.01 -33.23
CA PRO A 486 2.71 7.63 -33.68
C PRO A 486 3.49 6.71 -32.75
N ARG A 487 2.79 5.79 -32.12
CA ARG A 487 3.37 4.79 -31.21
C ARG A 487 4.33 3.92 -32.02
N PRO A 488 5.60 3.72 -31.61
CA PRO A 488 6.39 2.64 -32.18
C PRO A 488 5.63 1.32 -31.98
N ALA A 489 5.63 0.47 -33.00
CA ALA A 489 4.94 -0.81 -32.98
C ALA A 489 5.30 -1.58 -31.69
N ASN A 490 4.29 -1.88 -30.88
CA ASN A 490 4.48 -2.68 -29.68
C ASN A 490 4.78 -4.12 -30.12
N PRO A 491 5.80 -4.80 -29.59
CA PRO A 491 6.06 -6.21 -29.92
C PRO A 491 4.87 -7.14 -29.63
N GLU A 492 3.89 -6.72 -28.82
CA GLU A 492 2.65 -7.46 -28.53
C GLU A 492 1.51 -7.17 -29.54
N ASP A 493 1.66 -6.23 -30.48
CA ASP A 493 0.63 -5.91 -31.46
C ASP A 493 0.58 -7.04 -32.54
N LYS A 494 -0.51 -7.79 -32.59
CA LYS A 494 -0.69 -8.91 -33.52
C LYS A 494 -1.49 -8.43 -34.73
N VAL A 495 -0.97 -8.62 -35.93
CA VAL A 495 -1.73 -8.46 -37.17
C VAL A 495 -2.61 -9.69 -37.35
N LEU A 496 -3.94 -9.48 -37.42
CA LEU A 496 -4.93 -10.56 -37.62
C LEU A 496 -5.21 -10.85 -39.08
N GLY A 497 -4.95 -9.88 -39.97
CA GLY A 497 -5.21 -9.95 -41.40
C GLY A 497 -5.57 -8.59 -41.99
N GLU A 498 -6.32 -8.57 -43.09
CA GLU A 498 -6.73 -7.35 -43.78
C GLU A 498 -8.24 -7.29 -43.99
N MET A 499 -8.82 -6.08 -43.88
CA MET A 499 -10.21 -5.75 -44.17
C MET A 499 -10.26 -4.45 -44.95
N ASN A 500 -10.91 -4.43 -46.11
CA ASN A 500 -11.00 -3.25 -47.02
C ASN A 500 -9.64 -2.64 -47.35
N SER A 501 -8.62 -3.47 -47.67
CA SER A 501 -7.24 -3.07 -47.96
C SER A 501 -6.49 -2.40 -46.82
N LEU A 502 -7.01 -2.49 -45.58
CA LEU A 502 -6.36 -1.98 -44.37
C LEU A 502 -6.07 -3.15 -43.44
N LYS A 503 -4.90 -3.11 -42.78
CA LYS A 503 -4.54 -4.13 -41.78
C LYS A 503 -5.42 -4.05 -40.56
N VAL A 504 -5.80 -5.21 -40.02
CA VAL A 504 -6.55 -5.35 -38.77
C VAL A 504 -5.58 -5.79 -37.68
N TYR A 505 -5.47 -4.97 -36.64
CA TYR A 505 -4.59 -5.21 -35.51
C TYR A 505 -5.36 -5.63 -34.26
N LEU A 506 -4.82 -6.56 -33.52
CA LEU A 506 -5.16 -6.80 -32.13
C LEU A 506 -4.13 -6.06 -31.27
N LYS A 507 -4.58 -5.11 -30.50
CA LYS A 507 -3.73 -4.24 -29.66
C LYS A 507 -4.19 -4.28 -28.19
N LYS A 508 -3.24 -4.03 -27.29
CA LYS A 508 -3.53 -3.93 -25.85
C LYS A 508 -3.54 -2.46 -25.44
N GLY A 509 -4.65 -1.99 -24.91
CA GLY A 509 -4.83 -0.63 -24.43
C GLY A 509 -5.02 -0.54 -22.91
N PRO A 510 -5.14 0.67 -22.34
CA PRO A 510 -5.34 0.90 -20.91
C PRO A 510 -6.62 0.26 -20.35
N TYR A 511 -7.62 0.04 -21.22
CA TYR A 511 -8.91 -0.55 -20.87
C TYR A 511 -9.03 -2.04 -21.26
N GLY A 512 -7.92 -2.66 -21.68
CA GLY A 512 -7.88 -4.04 -22.16
C GLY A 512 -7.57 -4.17 -23.64
N TYR A 513 -7.74 -5.39 -24.18
CA TYR A 513 -7.49 -5.64 -25.58
C TYR A 513 -8.59 -5.07 -26.48
N TYR A 514 -8.21 -4.60 -27.67
CA TYR A 514 -9.11 -4.06 -28.68
C TYR A 514 -8.61 -4.38 -30.10
N VAL A 515 -9.52 -4.39 -31.05
CA VAL A 515 -9.20 -4.51 -32.48
C VAL A 515 -9.21 -3.13 -33.14
N GLN A 516 -8.29 -2.91 -34.08
CA GLN A 516 -8.13 -1.64 -34.79
C GLN A 516 -8.00 -1.90 -36.29
N LEU A 517 -8.67 -1.08 -37.10
CA LEU A 517 -8.59 -1.07 -38.53
C LEU A 517 -7.65 0.03 -39.00
N GLY A 518 -6.56 -0.33 -39.68
CA GLY A 518 -5.54 0.58 -40.16
C GLY A 518 -4.49 0.97 -39.10
N GLU A 519 -3.51 1.74 -39.52
CA GLU A 519 -2.40 2.22 -38.68
C GLU A 519 -2.88 3.26 -37.65
N ASP A 520 -2.04 3.58 -36.68
CA ASP A 520 -2.34 4.65 -35.73
C ASP A 520 -2.36 6.01 -36.42
N ALA A 521 -3.29 6.88 -35.99
CA ALA A 521 -3.47 8.20 -36.57
C ALA A 521 -2.20 9.05 -36.41
N THR A 522 -1.77 9.68 -37.49
CA THR A 522 -0.81 10.79 -37.48
C THR A 522 -1.57 12.13 -37.36
N ALA A 523 -0.86 13.24 -37.15
CA ALA A 523 -1.47 14.56 -37.02
C ALA A 523 -2.35 14.97 -38.24
N THR A 524 -2.22 14.28 -39.38
CA THR A 524 -2.89 14.55 -40.64
C THR A 524 -3.89 13.47 -41.10
N THR A 525 -4.06 12.38 -40.34
CA THR A 525 -4.94 11.25 -40.73
C THR A 525 -6.14 11.12 -39.79
N GLU A 526 -7.27 10.61 -40.32
CA GLU A 526 -8.45 10.29 -39.51
C GLU A 526 -8.14 9.20 -38.47
N LYS A 527 -8.83 9.29 -37.31
CA LYS A 527 -8.67 8.29 -36.23
C LYS A 527 -9.13 6.92 -36.71
N PRO A 528 -8.31 5.87 -36.56
CA PRO A 528 -8.67 4.52 -36.96
C PRO A 528 -9.87 4.01 -36.17
N LYS A 529 -10.71 3.18 -36.84
CA LYS A 529 -11.85 2.55 -36.17
C LYS A 529 -11.36 1.51 -35.18
N ARG A 530 -11.89 1.53 -33.96
CA ARG A 530 -11.52 0.66 -32.87
C ARG A 530 -12.74 0.04 -32.18
N SER A 531 -12.62 -1.21 -31.73
CA SER A 531 -13.64 -1.89 -30.93
C SER A 531 -12.99 -2.71 -29.82
N SER A 532 -13.50 -2.59 -28.58
CA SER A 532 -12.99 -3.36 -27.44
C SER A 532 -13.40 -4.82 -27.56
N LEU A 533 -12.56 -5.76 -27.06
CA LEU A 533 -12.91 -7.16 -27.00
C LEU A 533 -14.00 -7.40 -25.94
N PRO A 534 -15.03 -8.21 -26.26
CA PRO A 534 -15.97 -8.70 -25.26
C PRO A 534 -15.25 -9.55 -24.20
N LYS A 535 -15.73 -9.51 -22.96
CA LYS A 535 -15.10 -10.22 -21.82
C LYS A 535 -15.01 -11.74 -21.97
N PHE A 536 -15.86 -12.35 -22.80
CA PHE A 536 -15.89 -13.79 -23.04
C PHE A 536 -14.90 -14.24 -24.14
N LEU A 537 -14.32 -13.30 -24.91
CA LEU A 537 -13.35 -13.59 -25.98
C LEU A 537 -11.93 -13.33 -25.47
N LYS A 538 -11.11 -14.38 -25.44
CA LYS A 538 -9.73 -14.26 -25.03
C LYS A 538 -8.87 -13.70 -26.18
N PRO A 539 -7.85 -12.90 -25.88
CA PRO A 539 -6.99 -12.29 -26.92
C PRO A 539 -6.28 -13.29 -27.82
N GLU A 540 -5.93 -14.45 -27.28
CA GLU A 540 -5.28 -15.54 -28.03
C GLU A 540 -6.20 -16.20 -29.06
N ASP A 541 -7.51 -16.18 -28.84
CA ASP A 541 -8.54 -16.85 -29.64
C ASP A 541 -9.16 -15.93 -30.71
N VAL A 542 -8.75 -14.66 -30.78
CA VAL A 542 -9.35 -13.68 -31.70
C VAL A 542 -8.99 -14.01 -33.15
N THR A 543 -10.02 -14.29 -33.96
CA THR A 543 -9.88 -14.48 -35.41
C THR A 543 -10.12 -13.17 -36.19
N LEU A 544 -9.68 -13.13 -37.45
CA LEU A 544 -9.95 -11.99 -38.35
C LEU A 544 -11.46 -11.79 -38.55
N GLU A 545 -12.24 -12.84 -38.66
CA GLU A 545 -13.72 -12.79 -38.84
C GLU A 545 -14.38 -12.13 -37.63
N GLN A 546 -13.99 -12.52 -36.42
CA GLN A 546 -14.48 -11.92 -35.19
C GLN A 546 -14.07 -10.45 -35.06
N ALA A 547 -12.82 -10.12 -35.39
CA ALA A 547 -12.33 -8.75 -35.42
C ALA A 547 -13.09 -7.89 -36.43
N SER A 548 -13.38 -8.41 -37.61
CA SER A 548 -14.19 -7.72 -38.62
C SER A 548 -15.60 -7.47 -38.17
N THR A 549 -16.23 -8.44 -37.46
CA THR A 549 -17.54 -8.29 -36.87
C THR A 549 -17.54 -7.18 -35.79
N LEU A 550 -16.55 -7.18 -34.92
CA LEU A 550 -16.38 -6.14 -33.89
C LEU A 550 -16.19 -4.75 -34.48
N LEU A 551 -15.43 -4.64 -35.56
CA LEU A 551 -15.17 -3.39 -36.27
C LEU A 551 -16.38 -2.92 -37.09
N SER A 552 -17.32 -3.80 -37.44
CA SER A 552 -18.56 -3.43 -38.16
C SER A 552 -19.72 -3.01 -37.27
N LEU A 553 -19.53 -3.05 -35.95
CA LEU A 553 -20.58 -2.61 -35.00
C LEU A 553 -20.89 -1.09 -35.11
N PRO A 554 -22.16 -0.65 -34.91
CA PRO A 554 -23.37 -1.48 -34.75
C PRO A 554 -23.74 -2.24 -36.03
N LYS A 555 -24.03 -3.55 -35.91
CA LYS A 555 -24.43 -4.40 -37.05
C LYS A 555 -25.96 -4.49 -37.16
N GLN A 556 -26.49 -4.21 -38.34
CA GLN A 556 -27.92 -4.40 -38.64
C GLN A 556 -28.21 -5.85 -38.97
N LEU A 557 -29.18 -6.45 -38.28
CA LEU A 557 -29.62 -7.83 -38.51
C LEU A 557 -30.80 -7.91 -39.46
N GLY A 558 -31.56 -6.81 -39.60
CA GLY A 558 -32.80 -6.73 -40.39
C GLY A 558 -33.95 -6.21 -39.50
N ASN A 559 -35.09 -5.85 -40.13
CA ASN A 559 -36.31 -5.39 -39.46
C ASN A 559 -36.09 -4.28 -38.41
N GLY A 560 -35.08 -3.43 -38.62
CA GLY A 560 -34.72 -2.35 -37.70
C GLY A 560 -34.07 -2.84 -36.40
N ILE A 561 -33.59 -4.09 -36.34
CA ILE A 561 -32.84 -4.65 -35.21
C ILE A 561 -31.37 -4.48 -35.44
N GLU A 562 -30.71 -3.83 -34.50
CA GLU A 562 -29.25 -3.71 -34.43
C GLU A 562 -28.66 -4.47 -33.24
N VAL A 563 -27.49 -5.04 -33.44
CA VAL A 563 -26.67 -5.58 -32.34
C VAL A 563 -25.45 -4.70 -32.13
N ASN A 564 -25.12 -4.46 -30.86
CA ASN A 564 -24.00 -3.59 -30.47
C ASN A 564 -23.40 -4.00 -29.12
N ILE A 565 -22.26 -3.38 -28.76
CA ILE A 565 -21.63 -3.49 -27.44
C ILE A 565 -21.68 -2.13 -26.74
N GLY A 566 -22.23 -2.12 -25.54
CA GLY A 566 -22.29 -0.94 -24.68
C GLY A 566 -21.54 -1.11 -23.35
N LYS A 567 -21.63 -0.10 -22.48
CA LYS A 567 -21.01 -0.08 -21.15
C LYS A 567 -21.36 -1.31 -20.28
N PHE A 568 -22.53 -1.92 -20.51
CA PHE A 568 -23.03 -3.07 -19.76
C PHE A 568 -22.92 -4.40 -20.52
N GLY A 569 -22.19 -4.44 -21.64
CA GLY A 569 -22.00 -5.59 -22.49
C GLY A 569 -22.77 -5.50 -23.81
N GLN A 570 -22.93 -6.66 -24.46
CA GLN A 570 -23.59 -6.79 -25.75
C GLN A 570 -25.12 -6.72 -25.63
N TYR A 571 -25.79 -6.09 -26.59
CA TYR A 571 -27.23 -5.88 -26.56
C TYR A 571 -27.84 -5.80 -27.96
N LEU A 572 -29.14 -6.11 -28.03
CA LEU A 572 -29.99 -5.86 -29.18
C LEU A 572 -30.79 -4.56 -28.94
N LYS A 573 -31.06 -3.85 -30.03
CA LYS A 573 -31.93 -2.66 -30.03
C LYS A 573 -32.82 -2.66 -31.24
N GLN A 574 -34.11 -2.32 -31.04
CA GLN A 574 -35.09 -2.11 -32.09
C GLN A 574 -36.00 -0.96 -31.65
N GLY A 575 -35.92 0.18 -32.31
CA GLY A 575 -36.68 1.38 -31.88
C GLY A 575 -36.40 1.73 -30.41
N GLY A 576 -37.47 1.79 -29.60
CA GLY A 576 -37.38 2.05 -28.14
C GLY A 576 -37.04 0.84 -27.28
N LYS A 577 -37.00 -0.39 -27.86
CA LYS A 577 -36.69 -1.63 -27.14
C LYS A 577 -35.21 -1.91 -27.11
N SER A 578 -34.71 -2.40 -25.98
CA SER A 578 -33.30 -2.82 -25.84
C SER A 578 -33.21 -3.97 -24.86
N LYS A 579 -32.42 -5.00 -25.19
CA LYS A 579 -32.23 -6.21 -24.38
C LYS A 579 -30.76 -6.64 -24.45
N SER A 580 -30.14 -6.94 -23.31
CA SER A 580 -28.81 -7.52 -23.26
C SER A 580 -28.82 -8.98 -23.76
N LEU A 581 -27.77 -9.34 -24.50
CA LEU A 581 -27.52 -10.73 -24.87
C LEU A 581 -26.90 -11.47 -23.70
N THR A 582 -27.40 -12.64 -23.37
CA THR A 582 -26.97 -13.48 -22.25
C THR A 582 -27.02 -14.97 -22.63
N GLY A 583 -26.33 -15.80 -21.85
CA GLY A 583 -26.22 -17.21 -22.13
C GLY A 583 -25.36 -17.52 -23.35
N ASN A 584 -25.86 -18.35 -24.27
CA ASN A 584 -25.12 -18.74 -25.47
C ASN A 584 -25.28 -17.75 -26.64
N ASP A 585 -26.18 -16.76 -26.50
CA ASP A 585 -26.39 -15.72 -27.52
C ASP A 585 -25.34 -14.61 -27.42
N ASN A 586 -24.63 -14.36 -28.51
CA ASN A 586 -23.63 -13.31 -28.58
C ASN A 586 -23.60 -12.64 -29.97
N ILE A 587 -22.81 -11.56 -30.09
CA ILE A 587 -22.72 -10.74 -31.32
C ILE A 587 -22.22 -11.52 -32.55
N PHE A 588 -21.58 -12.66 -32.37
CA PHE A 588 -21.00 -13.44 -33.46
C PHE A 588 -22.02 -14.50 -34.02
N ASN A 589 -22.94 -15.00 -33.16
CA ASN A 589 -23.86 -16.08 -33.53
C ASN A 589 -25.33 -15.69 -33.59
N ILE A 590 -25.66 -14.43 -33.20
CA ILE A 590 -27.07 -14.00 -33.20
C ILE A 590 -27.63 -13.88 -34.61
N THR A 591 -28.76 -14.58 -34.86
CA THR A 591 -29.53 -14.49 -36.09
C THR A 591 -30.71 -13.53 -35.95
N LEU A 592 -31.32 -13.13 -37.08
CA LEU A 592 -32.48 -12.23 -37.07
C LEU A 592 -33.65 -12.83 -36.31
N GLU A 593 -33.96 -14.11 -36.60
CA GLU A 593 -35.08 -14.86 -35.97
C GLU A 593 -34.90 -14.91 -34.44
N ARG A 594 -33.68 -15.21 -34.00
CA ARG A 594 -33.37 -15.30 -32.58
C ARG A 594 -33.44 -13.94 -31.91
N ALA A 595 -32.97 -12.88 -32.59
CA ALA A 595 -33.06 -11.52 -32.10
C ALA A 595 -34.52 -11.04 -31.95
N GLU A 596 -35.40 -11.40 -32.89
CA GLU A 596 -36.81 -11.11 -32.79
C GLU A 596 -37.48 -11.85 -31.62
N GLU A 597 -37.12 -13.12 -31.37
CA GLU A 597 -37.60 -13.87 -30.21
C GLU A 597 -37.20 -13.20 -28.90
N ILE A 598 -35.93 -12.79 -28.76
CA ILE A 598 -35.39 -12.12 -27.56
C ILE A 598 -36.10 -10.76 -27.31
N LEU A 599 -36.50 -10.09 -28.38
CA LEU A 599 -37.20 -8.77 -28.30
C LEU A 599 -38.71 -8.92 -28.17
N LYS A 600 -39.29 -10.11 -28.47
CA LYS A 600 -40.69 -10.44 -28.20
C LYS A 600 -40.92 -10.39 -26.68
N GLY A 601 -41.85 -9.52 -26.23
CA GLY A 601 -42.16 -9.35 -24.80
C GLY A 601 -41.32 -8.30 -24.05
N VAL A 602 -40.37 -7.63 -24.70
CA VAL A 602 -39.72 -6.45 -24.13
C VAL A 602 -40.69 -5.28 -24.27
N ALA A 603 -41.16 -4.76 -23.13
CA ALA A 603 -41.96 -3.54 -23.10
C ALA A 603 -41.18 -2.35 -23.70
N GLU A 604 -41.83 -1.59 -24.57
CA GLU A 604 -41.25 -0.32 -25.01
C GLU A 604 -41.06 0.59 -23.80
N ARG A 605 -39.91 1.20 -23.66
CA ARG A 605 -39.78 2.32 -22.71
C ARG A 605 -40.65 3.42 -23.23
N PRO A 606 -41.69 3.85 -22.48
CA PRO A 606 -42.53 4.94 -22.92
C PRO A 606 -41.64 6.16 -23.19
N ALA A 607 -41.80 6.76 -24.36
CA ALA A 607 -41.19 8.04 -24.64
C ALA A 607 -41.67 9.02 -23.56
N GLY A 608 -40.76 9.76 -22.94
CA GLY A 608 -41.13 10.68 -21.86
C GLY A 608 -42.23 11.62 -22.34
N LYS A 609 -43.28 11.83 -21.51
CA LYS A 609 -44.36 12.78 -21.82
C LYS A 609 -43.74 14.18 -21.92
N ILE A 610 -43.82 14.81 -23.09
CA ILE A 610 -43.40 16.20 -23.29
C ILE A 610 -44.37 17.08 -22.53
N LEU A 611 -43.88 17.87 -21.58
CA LEU A 611 -44.67 18.83 -20.80
C LEU A 611 -44.73 20.21 -21.45
N GLY A 612 -43.74 20.53 -22.26
CA GLY A 612 -43.58 21.80 -22.97
C GLY A 612 -42.11 22.19 -23.14
N GLN A 613 -41.88 23.41 -23.65
CA GLN A 613 -40.55 23.95 -23.91
C GLN A 613 -40.10 24.92 -22.82
N HIS A 614 -38.83 24.84 -22.44
CA HIS A 614 -38.26 25.77 -21.45
C HIS A 614 -38.09 27.18 -22.07
N PRO A 615 -38.57 28.26 -21.41
CA PRO A 615 -38.57 29.62 -21.97
C PRO A 615 -37.19 30.14 -22.41
N LYS A 616 -36.11 29.64 -21.80
CA LYS A 616 -34.75 30.16 -21.97
C LYS A 616 -34.05 29.67 -23.23
N ASP A 617 -34.24 28.41 -23.61
CA ASP A 617 -33.50 27.74 -24.70
C ASP A 617 -34.38 26.96 -25.66
N LYS A 618 -35.71 27.04 -25.47
CA LYS A 618 -36.73 26.34 -26.26
C LYS A 618 -36.54 24.81 -26.32
N ALA A 619 -35.74 24.24 -25.40
CA ALA A 619 -35.55 22.80 -25.29
C ALA A 619 -36.74 22.13 -24.60
N ASP A 620 -37.15 20.95 -25.07
CA ASP A 620 -38.27 20.23 -24.51
C ASP A 620 -37.99 19.77 -23.08
N ILE A 621 -38.98 19.95 -22.21
CA ILE A 621 -38.99 19.39 -20.86
C ILE A 621 -39.86 18.12 -20.92
N THR A 622 -39.27 16.98 -20.60
CA THR A 622 -39.95 15.68 -20.64
C THR A 622 -40.06 15.06 -19.26
N LEU A 623 -41.20 14.47 -18.96
CA LEU A 623 -41.48 13.66 -17.78
C LEU A 623 -41.14 12.21 -18.10
N ASN A 624 -40.18 11.64 -17.37
CA ASN A 624 -39.67 10.29 -17.58
C ASN A 624 -39.83 9.44 -16.32
N SER A 625 -39.90 8.14 -16.46
CA SER A 625 -39.89 7.18 -15.35
C SER A 625 -38.51 6.51 -15.26
N GLY A 626 -37.94 6.45 -14.06
CA GLY A 626 -36.62 5.86 -13.78
C GLY A 626 -36.64 4.91 -12.59
N ARG A 627 -35.51 4.21 -12.36
CA ARG A 627 -35.33 3.25 -11.25
C ARG A 627 -35.63 3.84 -9.87
N TYR A 628 -35.45 5.15 -9.72
CA TYR A 628 -35.65 5.86 -8.44
C TYR A 628 -36.96 6.69 -8.43
N GLY A 629 -37.87 6.44 -9.38
CA GLY A 629 -39.12 7.12 -9.54
C GLY A 629 -39.16 8.11 -10.73
N PRO A 630 -40.28 8.83 -10.91
CA PRO A 630 -40.46 9.77 -12.02
C PRO A 630 -39.50 10.96 -11.86
N TYR A 631 -39.00 11.50 -13.01
CA TYR A 631 -38.12 12.64 -13.07
C TYR A 631 -38.36 13.48 -14.32
N LEU A 632 -38.05 14.78 -14.22
CA LEU A 632 -38.05 15.70 -15.34
C LEU A 632 -36.67 15.66 -16.02
N LYS A 633 -36.65 15.68 -17.34
CA LYS A 633 -35.43 15.82 -18.13
C LYS A 633 -35.53 17.12 -18.94
N TRP A 634 -34.50 17.98 -18.80
CA TRP A 634 -34.31 19.18 -19.59
C TRP A 634 -32.86 19.26 -20.07
N GLY A 635 -32.69 19.22 -21.39
CA GLY A 635 -31.38 19.13 -22.02
C GLY A 635 -30.63 17.89 -21.56
N ARG A 636 -29.41 18.06 -20.97
CA ARG A 636 -28.59 16.96 -20.42
C ARG A 636 -28.84 16.66 -18.95
N ASN A 637 -29.71 17.41 -18.26
CA ASN A 637 -29.93 17.34 -16.83
C ASN A 637 -31.23 16.61 -16.49
N ASN A 638 -31.18 15.84 -15.40
CA ASN A 638 -32.35 15.16 -14.83
C ASN A 638 -32.68 15.75 -13.45
N TYR A 639 -33.97 16.06 -13.22
CA TYR A 639 -34.47 16.65 -12.00
C TYR A 639 -35.47 15.71 -11.34
N ALA A 640 -35.14 15.22 -10.14
CA ALA A 640 -36.05 14.37 -9.40
C ALA A 640 -37.28 15.18 -8.94
N ILE A 641 -38.47 14.60 -9.06
CA ILE A 641 -39.74 15.22 -8.68
C ILE A 641 -39.87 15.13 -7.15
N PRO A 642 -40.07 16.28 -6.45
CA PRO A 642 -40.36 16.30 -5.01
C PRO A 642 -41.64 15.54 -4.68
N LYS A 643 -41.71 15.03 -3.41
CA LYS A 643 -42.82 14.15 -2.96
C LYS A 643 -44.19 14.81 -3.15
N GLU A 644 -44.30 16.13 -2.94
CA GLU A 644 -45.49 16.93 -3.06
C GLU A 644 -46.07 17.03 -4.48
N TYR A 645 -45.29 16.68 -5.51
CA TYR A 645 -45.69 16.70 -6.92
C TYR A 645 -45.86 15.29 -7.52
N ARG A 646 -45.63 14.19 -6.75
CA ARG A 646 -45.62 12.83 -7.31
C ARG A 646 -47.01 12.30 -7.67
N ASP A 647 -48.00 12.73 -6.92
CA ASP A 647 -49.41 12.25 -7.09
C ASP A 647 -50.28 13.22 -7.87
N LYS A 648 -49.68 14.24 -8.51
CA LYS A 648 -50.38 15.22 -9.34
C LYS A 648 -49.97 15.08 -10.80
N GLU A 649 -50.87 15.41 -11.69
CA GLU A 649 -50.56 15.56 -13.10
C GLU A 649 -49.72 16.84 -13.27
N LEU A 650 -48.45 16.69 -13.62
CA LEU A 650 -47.50 17.78 -13.73
C LEU A 650 -47.77 18.63 -14.97
N THR A 651 -47.86 19.93 -14.74
CA THR A 651 -47.95 20.95 -15.81
C THR A 651 -46.55 21.49 -16.16
N LEU A 652 -46.43 22.26 -17.25
CA LEU A 652 -45.19 22.93 -17.63
C LEU A 652 -44.74 23.91 -16.52
N ASP A 653 -45.66 24.64 -15.89
CA ASP A 653 -45.36 25.57 -14.82
C ASP A 653 -44.81 24.89 -13.58
N ASP A 654 -45.33 23.70 -13.23
CA ASP A 654 -44.79 22.89 -12.14
C ASP A 654 -43.38 22.42 -12.47
N ALA A 655 -43.16 21.99 -13.71
CA ALA A 655 -41.82 21.53 -14.14
C ALA A 655 -40.80 22.68 -14.10
N LEU A 656 -41.16 23.90 -14.50
CA LEU A 656 -40.33 25.09 -14.41
C LEU A 656 -40.02 25.48 -12.97
N LYS A 657 -40.99 25.37 -12.04
CA LYS A 657 -40.77 25.58 -10.59
C LYS A 657 -39.78 24.55 -10.01
N ILE A 658 -39.94 23.26 -10.34
CA ILE A 658 -39.05 22.18 -9.88
C ILE A 658 -37.62 22.38 -10.42
N ILE A 659 -37.48 22.79 -11.68
CA ILE A 659 -36.19 23.06 -12.30
C ILE A 659 -35.51 24.29 -11.68
N SER A 660 -36.28 25.36 -11.41
CA SER A 660 -35.75 26.57 -10.80
C SER A 660 -35.38 26.44 -9.33
N ALA A 661 -36.12 25.63 -8.56
CA ALA A 661 -35.83 25.37 -7.14
C ALA A 661 -34.54 24.53 -6.90
N LYS A 662 -33.97 23.92 -7.94
CA LYS A 662 -32.72 23.15 -7.86
C LYS A 662 -31.52 23.80 -8.54
N LYS A 663 -31.60 25.09 -8.84
CA LYS A 663 -30.44 25.94 -9.08
C LYS A 663 -29.90 26.42 -7.74
#